data_2b2b3185b727a0258f06e3aa8d0239be
#
_entry.id   2b2b3185b727a0258f06e3aa8d0239be
#
_cell.length_a   1.000
_cell.length_b   1.000
_cell.length_c   1.000
_cell.angle_alpha   90.00
_cell.angle_beta   90.00
_cell.angle_gamma   90.00
#
_symmetry.space_group_name_H-M   'P 1'
#
loop_
_entity.id
_entity.type
_entity.pdbx_description
1 polymer ?
#
loop_
_entity_poly.entity_id
_entity_poly.type
_entity_poly.pdbx_seq_one_letter_code
_entity_poly.pdbx_strand_id
1 'polypeptide(L)'
;MTKRLYFLLALLLCFCTMGAAKTTVVKNASSMTRTGTYRITKELKANNIKIGDGSTIIFAGGRITGATIKVRNLKVVVPDGKTYFNGCRLSGNIVNSKLKATNFGCKADMRTLSKSNWSYKGLPRQTLKYRTGTDNFKAMACLATFLSGSTNVDFEWNGNFFTAHQPSAAIYAPPFIRIESCKNLAMHGGTLISGIRFIDCSNIEVSDMRFVGYHECHDFPAIHISGSPAKAIKVNGVAYSVARGGKYEWANNCYYYGTDGTKDLGLAAEGIIFDTSSPKTSCTGINVHDCHFEMRLNGVVLGMKRTNYNQVGKVSGAKITNCTFSHHYFQPIGMHAENVVVENVSGDYALQPIDISTLSHNVVVRGASFTDLFYGPKQEAEPAYASQSYNNRIENSSFTINRKYHLIDMDSYALNAAEGKVGDTFIVRNSTFNFFTDTYGTFVVRTCADRVRVENCKLNINLKKQTDGSSPYCIMSIFAALATKATSPKVELVNTDIEINGAASSSAGRISNPFAYLFSKIGAKSYSVSLEQCNIHGTARVDWSLFEQMESVSISNSQISIGGCDYHGYYINAPKRLQITGTTFTGRLGKYNTLVGVPNVKDYSHSIDNTTVDASVSKLFTTSPDRRHTHITNVRNRTTNRPITK
;
A
#
# COMPACT_ATOMS: atom_id res chain seq x y z
N MET A 1 1.09 44.30 -47.48
CA MET A 1 1.22 44.78 -46.11
C MET A 1 -0.09 45.27 -45.47
N THR A 2 -1.01 45.80 -46.18
CA THR A 2 -2.26 46.45 -45.71
C THR A 2 -3.28 45.45 -45.07
N LYS A 3 -3.45 44.25 -45.60
CA LYS A 3 -4.47 43.30 -45.05
C LYS A 3 -4.13 42.73 -43.65
N ARG A 4 -2.85 42.60 -43.31
CA ARG A 4 -2.41 42.14 -41.97
C ARG A 4 -2.59 43.25 -40.88
N LEU A 5 -2.49 44.51 -41.29
CA LEU A 5 -2.65 45.64 -40.40
C LEU A 5 -4.15 45.80 -40.01
N TYR A 6 -5.07 45.62 -40.95
CA TYR A 6 -6.51 45.64 -40.65
C TYR A 6 -6.95 44.46 -39.78
N PHE A 7 -6.35 43.29 -39.91
CA PHE A 7 -6.64 42.14 -39.04
C PHE A 7 -6.13 42.37 -37.63
N LEU A 8 -4.95 42.93 -37.47
CA LEU A 8 -4.43 43.32 -36.13
C LEU A 8 -5.22 44.45 -35.51
N LEU A 9 -5.64 45.45 -36.28
CA LEU A 9 -6.51 46.54 -35.80
C LEU A 9 -7.91 46.03 -35.41
N ALA A 10 -8.47 45.11 -36.16
CA ALA A 10 -9.76 44.48 -35.84
C ALA A 10 -9.64 43.59 -34.59
N LEU A 11 -8.52 42.83 -34.40
CA LEU A 11 -8.24 42.11 -33.18
C LEU A 11 -8.05 43.04 -31.97
N LEU A 12 -7.30 44.15 -32.13
CA LEU A 12 -7.14 45.14 -31.06
C LEU A 12 -8.47 45.83 -30.72
N LEU A 13 -9.32 46.17 -31.71
CA LEU A 13 -10.64 46.70 -31.50
C LEU A 13 -11.59 45.69 -30.82
N CYS A 14 -11.50 44.39 -31.19
CA CYS A 14 -12.24 43.35 -30.45
C CYS A 14 -11.75 43.19 -28.99
N PHE A 15 -10.48 43.39 -28.70
CA PHE A 15 -10.01 43.41 -27.30
C PHE A 15 -10.40 44.69 -26.54
N CYS A 16 -10.57 45.82 -27.23
CA CYS A 16 -11.01 47.08 -26.61
C CYS A 16 -12.52 47.17 -26.35
N THR A 17 -13.33 46.32 -27.02
CA THR A 17 -14.78 46.25 -26.81
C THR A 17 -15.23 45.19 -25.82
N MET A 18 -14.31 44.45 -25.17
CA MET A 18 -14.65 43.79 -23.92
C MET A 18 -14.92 44.90 -22.86
N GLY A 19 -16.10 45.50 -22.92
CA GLY A 19 -16.53 46.49 -21.98
C GLY A 19 -16.28 46.01 -20.57
N ALA A 20 -15.50 46.75 -19.81
CA ALA A 20 -15.22 46.45 -18.42
C ALA A 20 -16.58 46.25 -17.71
N ALA A 21 -16.91 45.00 -17.40
CA ALA A 21 -18.19 44.64 -16.82
C ALA A 21 -18.39 45.53 -15.57
N LYS A 22 -19.44 46.37 -15.61
CA LYS A 22 -19.70 47.36 -14.56
C LYS A 22 -19.75 46.67 -13.20
N THR A 23 -18.76 46.93 -12.36
CA THR A 23 -18.71 46.40 -11.01
C THR A 23 -19.73 47.06 -10.11
N THR A 24 -20.66 46.30 -9.57
CA THR A 24 -21.73 46.81 -8.69
C THR A 24 -21.30 46.65 -7.23
N VAL A 25 -21.27 47.74 -6.49
CA VAL A 25 -21.05 47.68 -5.03
C VAL A 25 -22.32 47.17 -4.36
N VAL A 26 -22.19 46.10 -3.59
CA VAL A 26 -23.33 45.41 -2.95
C VAL A 26 -23.78 46.18 -1.72
N LYS A 27 -25.00 46.70 -1.73
CA LYS A 27 -25.62 47.35 -0.58
C LYS A 27 -26.39 46.38 0.32
N ASN A 28 -27.03 45.38 -0.28
CA ASN A 28 -27.76 44.32 0.41
C ASN A 28 -27.71 43.00 -0.38
N ALA A 29 -28.11 41.92 0.24
CA ALA A 29 -28.02 40.57 -0.36
C ALA A 29 -28.95 40.40 -1.58
N SER A 30 -30.08 41.08 -1.64
CA SER A 30 -31.05 40.98 -2.74
C SER A 30 -30.58 41.63 -4.03
N SER A 31 -29.53 42.44 -4.00
CA SER A 31 -29.03 43.17 -5.18
C SER A 31 -28.19 42.29 -6.15
N MET A 32 -27.93 41.01 -5.85
CA MET A 32 -27.05 40.16 -6.63
C MET A 32 -27.76 39.14 -7.53
N THR A 33 -29.05 39.29 -7.78
CA THR A 33 -29.88 38.26 -8.46
C THR A 33 -29.65 38.13 -9.97
N ARG A 34 -28.99 39.09 -10.59
CA ARG A 34 -28.61 39.04 -12.02
C ARG A 34 -27.15 38.63 -12.18
N THR A 35 -26.79 38.14 -13.34
CA THR A 35 -25.39 37.91 -13.70
C THR A 35 -24.61 39.23 -13.69
N GLY A 36 -23.45 39.27 -13.01
CA GLY A 36 -22.67 40.52 -12.92
C GLY A 36 -21.41 40.36 -12.04
N THR A 37 -20.68 41.47 -11.96
CA THR A 37 -19.51 41.57 -11.06
C THR A 37 -19.94 42.40 -9.82
N TYR A 38 -19.82 41.78 -8.65
CA TYR A 38 -20.28 42.33 -7.39
C TYR A 38 -19.11 42.55 -6.42
N ARG A 39 -19.01 43.78 -5.90
CA ARG A 39 -18.00 44.16 -4.91
C ARG A 39 -18.62 44.21 -3.53
N ILE A 40 -18.12 43.38 -2.62
CA ILE A 40 -18.61 43.28 -1.23
C ILE A 40 -17.66 44.06 -0.33
N THR A 41 -18.15 45.20 0.20
CA THR A 41 -17.36 46.12 1.01
C THR A 41 -17.76 46.11 2.49
N LYS A 42 -18.88 45.47 2.84
CA LYS A 42 -19.40 45.37 4.21
C LYS A 42 -19.94 43.97 4.48
N GLU A 43 -20.23 43.69 5.72
CA GLU A 43 -20.83 42.41 6.10
C GLU A 43 -22.25 42.28 5.56
N LEU A 44 -22.53 41.15 4.93
CA LEU A 44 -23.85 40.74 4.47
C LEU A 44 -24.35 39.59 5.36
N LYS A 45 -25.39 39.82 6.12
CA LYS A 45 -26.09 38.82 6.94
C LYS A 45 -27.43 38.50 6.31
N ALA A 46 -27.66 37.27 5.93
CA ALA A 46 -28.93 36.81 5.37
C ALA A 46 -28.99 35.29 5.46
N ASN A 47 -30.17 34.71 5.62
CA ASN A 47 -30.34 33.25 5.63
C ASN A 47 -30.15 32.64 4.24
N ASN A 48 -30.58 33.35 3.20
CA ASN A 48 -30.48 32.95 1.80
C ASN A 48 -29.98 34.09 0.93
N ILE A 49 -29.04 33.82 0.07
CA ILE A 49 -28.54 34.76 -0.93
C ILE A 49 -28.63 34.11 -2.30
N LYS A 50 -29.42 34.66 -3.20
CA LYS A 50 -29.44 34.23 -4.60
C LYS A 50 -28.53 35.16 -5.40
N ILE A 51 -27.61 34.55 -6.15
CA ILE A 51 -26.69 35.27 -7.02
C ILE A 51 -26.95 34.80 -8.45
N GLY A 52 -26.88 35.71 -9.39
CA GLY A 52 -27.04 35.37 -10.81
C GLY A 52 -25.95 34.42 -11.27
N ASP A 53 -26.31 33.41 -12.05
CA ASP A 53 -25.36 32.38 -12.54
C ASP A 53 -24.23 33.01 -13.38
N GLY A 54 -23.00 32.49 -13.24
CA GLY A 54 -21.83 33.04 -13.93
C GLY A 54 -21.30 34.37 -13.36
N SER A 55 -21.78 34.79 -12.20
CA SER A 55 -21.32 36.03 -11.56
C SER A 55 -19.91 35.94 -10.99
N THR A 56 -19.32 37.11 -10.80
CA THR A 56 -18.06 37.28 -10.05
C THR A 56 -18.32 38.04 -8.76
N ILE A 57 -17.84 37.53 -7.64
CA ILE A 57 -17.77 38.24 -6.37
C ILE A 57 -16.34 38.68 -6.10
N ILE A 58 -16.17 39.96 -5.77
CA ILE A 58 -14.89 40.54 -5.34
C ILE A 58 -15.05 41.03 -3.90
N PHE A 59 -14.30 40.44 -2.98
CA PHE A 59 -14.29 40.94 -1.60
C PHE A 59 -13.34 42.13 -1.47
N ALA A 60 -13.82 43.20 -0.86
CA ALA A 60 -13.08 44.44 -0.65
C ALA A 60 -13.37 45.02 0.74
N GLY A 61 -13.07 44.22 1.76
CA GLY A 61 -13.28 44.55 3.17
C GLY A 61 -14.56 43.98 3.79
N GLY A 62 -15.52 43.53 2.97
CA GLY A 62 -16.78 42.91 3.45
C GLY A 62 -16.65 41.38 3.59
N ARG A 63 -17.72 40.75 4.09
CA ARG A 63 -17.86 39.28 4.22
C ARG A 63 -19.32 38.86 4.12
N ILE A 64 -19.57 37.58 3.94
CA ILE A 64 -20.91 36.97 3.99
C ILE A 64 -20.96 36.05 5.23
N THR A 65 -22.03 36.14 6.02
CA THR A 65 -22.16 35.40 7.27
C THR A 65 -23.50 34.68 7.35
N GLY A 66 -23.46 33.38 7.68
CA GLY A 66 -24.62 32.54 8.01
C GLY A 66 -25.55 32.21 6.84
N ALA A 67 -25.14 32.45 5.60
CA ALA A 67 -26.03 32.36 4.44
C ALA A 67 -25.91 31.03 3.71
N THR A 68 -27.05 30.53 3.18
CA THR A 68 -27.06 29.59 2.07
C THR A 68 -26.99 30.38 0.77
N ILE A 69 -25.89 30.25 0.04
CA ILE A 69 -25.64 30.97 -1.21
C ILE A 69 -26.05 30.05 -2.37
N LYS A 70 -26.99 30.52 -3.21
CA LYS A 70 -27.46 29.77 -4.39
C LYS A 70 -26.92 30.43 -5.65
N VAL A 71 -26.07 29.72 -6.38
CA VAL A 71 -25.44 30.22 -7.62
C VAL A 71 -24.80 29.07 -8.40
N ARG A 72 -24.76 29.20 -9.73
CA ARG A 72 -23.94 28.32 -10.58
C ARG A 72 -22.78 29.12 -11.17
N ASN A 73 -21.63 28.45 -11.27
CA ASN A 73 -20.40 28.99 -11.88
C ASN A 73 -19.96 30.35 -11.25
N LEU A 74 -19.97 30.42 -9.93
CA LEU A 74 -19.53 31.62 -9.20
C LEU A 74 -17.99 31.73 -9.26
N LYS A 75 -17.49 32.86 -9.78
CA LYS A 75 -16.10 33.23 -9.60
C LYS A 75 -15.93 34.03 -8.33
N VAL A 76 -14.95 33.63 -7.50
CA VAL A 76 -14.65 34.34 -6.25
C VAL A 76 -13.25 34.94 -6.33
N VAL A 77 -13.13 36.20 -6.00
CA VAL A 77 -11.88 36.95 -5.91
C VAL A 77 -11.71 37.42 -4.47
N VAL A 78 -10.68 36.94 -3.83
CA VAL A 78 -10.31 37.30 -2.46
C VAL A 78 -8.94 38.00 -2.46
N PRO A 79 -8.80 39.11 -1.74
CA PRO A 79 -7.52 39.86 -1.73
C PRO A 79 -6.47 39.26 -0.79
N ASP A 80 -6.91 38.57 0.26
CA ASP A 80 -6.04 38.08 1.32
C ASP A 80 -6.59 36.81 2.01
N GLY A 81 -5.95 36.40 3.09
CA GLY A 81 -6.34 35.24 3.90
C GLY A 81 -7.40 35.51 4.98
N LYS A 82 -8.15 36.61 4.92
CA LYS A 82 -9.20 36.88 5.88
C LYS A 82 -10.45 36.02 5.64
N THR A 83 -11.31 35.93 6.65
CA THR A 83 -12.58 35.21 6.56
C THR A 83 -13.59 35.98 5.75
N TYR A 84 -14.01 35.43 4.63
CA TYR A 84 -15.02 36.01 3.73
C TYR A 84 -16.34 35.25 3.75
N PHE A 85 -16.33 33.97 4.03
CA PHE A 85 -17.50 33.10 4.17
C PHE A 85 -17.55 32.54 5.58
N ASN A 86 -18.30 33.13 6.48
CA ASN A 86 -18.38 32.66 7.86
C ASN A 86 -19.68 31.87 8.09
N GLY A 87 -19.57 30.56 8.30
CA GLY A 87 -20.73 29.68 8.51
C GLY A 87 -21.70 29.64 7.32
N CYS A 88 -21.21 29.87 6.11
CA CYS A 88 -22.01 29.82 4.89
C CYS A 88 -22.09 28.40 4.32
N ARG A 89 -23.08 28.16 3.46
CA ARG A 89 -23.19 26.99 2.59
C ARG A 89 -23.35 27.43 1.15
N LEU A 90 -22.71 26.73 0.23
CA LEU A 90 -22.95 26.94 -1.20
C LEU A 90 -23.89 25.85 -1.72
N SER A 91 -24.95 26.31 -2.42
CA SER A 91 -25.80 25.46 -3.26
C SER A 91 -25.54 25.85 -4.71
N GLY A 92 -24.72 25.02 -5.37
CA GLY A 92 -24.21 25.30 -6.70
C GLY A 92 -22.70 25.01 -6.78
N ASN A 93 -21.97 25.83 -7.54
CA ASN A 93 -20.54 25.60 -7.71
C ASN A 93 -19.74 26.90 -7.91
N ILE A 94 -18.45 26.82 -7.61
CA ILE A 94 -17.48 27.87 -7.91
C ILE A 94 -16.59 27.49 -9.10
N VAL A 95 -16.10 28.50 -9.79
CA VAL A 95 -15.20 28.32 -10.93
C VAL A 95 -14.07 29.34 -10.93
N ASN A 96 -12.93 28.96 -11.53
CA ASN A 96 -11.80 29.87 -11.81
C ASN A 96 -11.43 30.76 -10.61
N SER A 97 -11.26 30.17 -9.44
CA SER A 97 -11.06 30.90 -8.19
C SER A 97 -9.80 30.46 -7.48
N LYS A 98 -9.13 31.41 -6.80
CA LYS A 98 -8.03 31.12 -5.88
C LYS A 98 -8.52 31.40 -4.46
N LEU A 99 -8.42 30.41 -3.60
CA LEU A 99 -9.03 30.44 -2.28
C LEU A 99 -8.07 29.87 -1.23
N LYS A 100 -8.29 30.29 0.03
CA LYS A 100 -7.54 29.79 1.19
C LYS A 100 -8.50 29.22 2.24
N ALA A 101 -8.00 28.30 3.06
CA ALA A 101 -8.80 27.70 4.13
C ALA A 101 -9.36 28.78 5.09
N THR A 102 -8.58 29.79 5.40
CA THR A 102 -9.01 30.92 6.25
C THR A 102 -10.14 31.75 5.67
N ASN A 103 -10.34 31.73 4.34
CA ASN A 103 -11.46 32.43 3.72
C ASN A 103 -12.84 31.87 4.14
N PHE A 104 -12.88 30.65 4.64
CA PHE A 104 -14.08 29.96 5.12
C PHE A 104 -14.23 29.98 6.64
N GLY A 105 -13.36 30.71 7.33
CA GLY A 105 -13.35 30.80 8.78
C GLY A 105 -12.55 29.72 9.47
N CYS A 106 -11.78 28.92 8.73
CA CYS A 106 -10.82 28.01 9.33
C CYS A 106 -9.75 28.81 10.07
N LYS A 107 -9.49 28.45 11.30
CA LYS A 107 -8.46 29.08 12.13
C LYS A 107 -7.25 28.17 12.20
N ALA A 108 -6.13 28.66 11.74
CA ALA A 108 -4.84 28.02 11.91
C ALA A 108 -4.42 28.11 13.39
N ASP A 109 -4.64 27.07 14.14
CA ASP A 109 -4.30 26.98 15.55
C ASP A 109 -3.96 25.54 15.91
N MET A 110 -2.82 25.08 15.39
CA MET A 110 -2.24 23.83 15.88
C MET A 110 -1.25 24.14 16.98
N ARG A 111 -1.68 23.97 18.20
CA ARG A 111 -0.79 23.99 19.34
C ARG A 111 0.07 22.73 19.33
N THR A 112 1.30 22.90 19.75
CA THR A 112 2.41 21.93 19.72
C THR A 112 1.95 20.49 19.97
N LEU A 113 2.14 19.65 18.98
CA LEU A 113 2.02 18.21 19.11
C LEU A 113 3.24 17.71 19.89
N SER A 114 3.05 17.22 21.09
CA SER A 114 4.11 16.52 21.80
C SER A 114 4.07 15.03 21.41
N LYS A 115 5.16 14.54 20.85
CA LYS A 115 5.36 13.10 20.64
C LYS A 115 5.84 12.50 21.95
N SER A 116 5.14 11.54 22.51
CA SER A 116 5.65 10.68 23.57
C SER A 116 5.96 9.31 22.97
N ASN A 117 7.22 8.91 23.08
CA ASN A 117 7.62 7.56 22.74
C ASN A 117 7.37 6.65 23.94
N TRP A 118 6.65 5.57 23.74
CA TRP A 118 6.55 4.52 24.71
C TRP A 118 6.67 3.15 24.04
N SER A 119 7.09 2.16 24.77
CA SER A 119 7.32 0.83 24.27
C SER A 119 6.37 -0.15 24.93
N TYR A 120 5.71 -0.99 24.15
CA TYR A 120 4.96 -2.12 24.63
C TYR A 120 5.56 -3.40 24.06
N LYS A 121 6.04 -4.29 24.94
CA LYS A 121 6.72 -5.54 24.55
C LYS A 121 7.79 -5.35 23.47
N GLY A 122 8.58 -4.29 23.59
CA GLY A 122 9.66 -3.99 22.64
C GLY A 122 9.24 -3.28 21.36
N LEU A 123 7.96 -3.03 21.15
CA LEU A 123 7.48 -2.24 20.02
C LEU A 123 7.43 -0.77 20.39
N PRO A 124 8.22 0.08 19.76
CA PRO A 124 8.11 1.51 19.97
C PRO A 124 6.78 2.01 19.46
N ARG A 125 6.16 2.86 20.23
CA ARG A 125 4.92 3.53 19.88
C ARG A 125 5.09 5.00 20.06
N GLN A 126 4.46 5.74 19.19
CA GLN A 126 4.34 7.17 19.33
C GLN A 126 2.90 7.51 19.62
N THR A 127 2.68 8.19 20.72
CA THR A 127 1.41 8.85 20.99
C THR A 127 1.57 10.33 20.70
N LEU A 128 0.69 10.88 19.90
CA LEU A 128 0.54 12.31 19.80
C LEU A 128 -0.35 12.78 20.94
N LYS A 129 0.22 13.50 21.89
CA LYS A 129 -0.58 14.20 22.89
C LYS A 129 -1.08 15.50 22.30
N TYR A 130 -2.36 15.58 22.20
CA TYR A 130 -3.07 16.77 21.81
C TYR A 130 -3.16 17.78 22.93
N ARG A 131 -2.93 19.03 22.62
CA ARG A 131 -3.64 20.12 23.30
C ARG A 131 -4.70 20.66 22.34
N THR A 132 -5.89 20.81 22.83
CA THR A 132 -7.07 21.34 22.13
C THR A 132 -6.73 22.56 21.29
N GLY A 133 -6.70 22.36 19.97
CA GLY A 133 -6.71 23.44 19.01
C GLY A 133 -8.14 23.99 18.80
N THR A 134 -8.26 25.04 18.06
CA THR A 134 -9.57 25.55 17.66
C THR A 134 -10.27 24.54 16.76
N ASP A 135 -11.46 24.10 17.15
CA ASP A 135 -12.27 23.22 16.33
C ASP A 135 -12.72 23.94 15.05
N ASN A 136 -12.28 23.43 13.92
CA ASN A 136 -12.62 23.94 12.60
C ASN A 136 -13.75 23.17 11.92
N PHE A 137 -14.42 22.24 12.59
CA PHE A 137 -15.41 21.36 11.96
C PHE A 137 -16.47 22.11 11.14
N LYS A 138 -17.08 23.16 11.71
CA LYS A 138 -18.08 23.96 11.00
C LYS A 138 -17.49 24.72 9.82
N ALA A 139 -16.30 25.25 9.96
CA ALA A 139 -15.62 25.98 8.89
C ALA A 139 -15.21 25.04 7.74
N MET A 140 -14.76 23.84 8.06
CA MET A 140 -14.43 22.81 7.07
C MET A 140 -15.68 22.25 6.38
N ALA A 141 -16.79 22.12 7.08
CA ALA A 141 -18.07 21.79 6.46
C ALA A 141 -18.56 22.89 5.48
N CYS A 142 -18.33 24.15 5.82
CA CYS A 142 -18.56 25.27 4.91
C CYS A 142 -17.68 25.13 3.66
N LEU A 143 -16.36 25.05 3.83
CA LEU A 143 -15.38 24.89 2.77
C LEU A 143 -15.71 23.71 1.83
N ALA A 144 -16.07 22.56 2.36
CA ALA A 144 -16.42 21.38 1.57
C ALA A 144 -17.58 21.65 0.59
N THR A 145 -18.57 22.43 0.99
CA THR A 145 -19.68 22.79 0.09
C THR A 145 -19.26 23.71 -1.06
N PHE A 146 -18.24 24.53 -0.86
CA PHE A 146 -17.70 25.41 -1.90
C PHE A 146 -16.78 24.68 -2.87
N LEU A 147 -16.02 23.70 -2.38
CA LEU A 147 -15.13 22.91 -3.24
C LEU A 147 -15.87 21.81 -4.00
N SER A 148 -17.01 21.30 -3.48
CA SER A 148 -17.82 20.33 -4.20
C SER A 148 -18.45 20.96 -5.46
N GLY A 149 -18.40 20.24 -6.58
CA GLY A 149 -18.85 20.72 -7.88
C GLY A 149 -17.98 21.82 -8.50
N SER A 150 -16.89 22.20 -7.86
CA SER A 150 -16.01 23.26 -8.35
C SER A 150 -15.25 22.90 -9.61
N THR A 151 -14.83 23.92 -10.37
CA THR A 151 -14.04 23.75 -11.57
C THR A 151 -12.93 24.80 -11.66
N ASN A 152 -11.70 24.37 -11.96
CA ASN A 152 -10.52 25.24 -12.05
C ASN A 152 -10.30 26.06 -10.78
N VAL A 153 -10.16 25.40 -9.66
CA VAL A 153 -9.93 26.03 -8.36
C VAL A 153 -8.53 25.73 -7.87
N ASP A 154 -7.85 26.78 -7.42
CA ASP A 154 -6.57 26.73 -6.74
C ASP A 154 -6.84 27.01 -5.24
N PHE A 155 -6.57 26.02 -4.39
CA PHE A 155 -6.90 26.06 -2.98
C PHE A 155 -5.68 25.86 -2.10
N GLU A 156 -5.38 26.84 -1.27
CA GLU A 156 -4.23 26.84 -0.37
C GLU A 156 -4.66 26.56 1.09
N TRP A 157 -4.05 25.54 1.71
CA TRP A 157 -4.04 25.37 3.15
C TRP A 157 -2.97 26.27 3.75
N ASN A 158 -3.31 27.50 4.04
CA ASN A 158 -2.36 28.53 4.47
C ASN A 158 -2.07 28.48 5.99
N GLY A 159 -1.87 27.31 6.54
CA GLY A 159 -1.56 27.11 7.96
C GLY A 159 -1.74 25.68 8.43
N ASN A 160 -1.79 25.52 9.74
CA ASN A 160 -1.98 24.23 10.39
C ASN A 160 -3.39 24.16 10.96
N PHE A 161 -4.17 23.19 10.53
CA PHE A 161 -5.59 23.09 10.86
C PHE A 161 -5.93 21.79 11.57
N PHE A 162 -6.68 21.94 12.62
CA PHE A 162 -7.25 20.85 13.40
C PHE A 162 -8.76 20.77 13.20
N THR A 163 -9.27 19.56 13.02
CA THR A 163 -10.70 19.29 13.05
C THR A 163 -10.98 18.36 14.22
N ALA A 164 -11.69 18.83 15.21
CA ALA A 164 -12.09 18.01 16.33
C ALA A 164 -13.10 16.94 15.87
N HIS A 165 -12.98 15.78 16.47
CA HIS A 165 -13.99 14.75 16.32
C HIS A 165 -15.28 15.20 17.04
N GLN A 166 -16.43 15.09 16.35
CA GLN A 166 -17.71 15.31 17.02
C GLN A 166 -18.08 14.07 17.84
N PRO A 167 -18.24 14.19 19.16
CA PRO A 167 -18.58 13.05 20.02
C PRO A 167 -19.87 12.30 19.65
N SER A 168 -20.72 12.92 18.86
CA SER A 168 -21.99 12.37 18.37
C SER A 168 -21.93 11.86 16.93
N ALA A 169 -20.78 11.96 16.26
CA ALA A 169 -20.65 11.40 14.92
C ALA A 169 -20.68 9.88 14.99
N ALA A 170 -21.36 9.28 14.03
CA ALA A 170 -21.37 7.84 13.91
C ALA A 170 -19.93 7.31 13.85
N ILE A 171 -19.67 6.33 14.63
CA ILE A 171 -18.42 5.73 15.07
C ILE A 171 -17.43 5.42 13.96
N TYR A 172 -17.91 5.20 12.75
CA TYR A 172 -17.12 4.77 11.60
C TYR A 172 -16.84 5.88 10.59
N ALA A 173 -17.12 7.11 10.93
CA ALA A 173 -16.87 8.23 10.03
C ALA A 173 -15.90 9.20 10.70
N PRO A 174 -14.59 9.02 10.56
CA PRO A 174 -13.66 10.09 10.88
C PRO A 174 -14.09 11.36 10.15
N PRO A 175 -13.86 12.54 10.71
CA PRO A 175 -14.26 13.80 10.11
C PRO A 175 -13.46 14.04 8.84
N PHE A 176 -13.94 13.47 7.74
CA PHE A 176 -13.39 13.75 6.43
C PHE A 176 -13.96 15.04 5.88
N ILE A 177 -13.09 15.82 5.30
CA ILE A 177 -13.53 16.88 4.39
C ILE A 177 -13.94 16.18 3.09
N ARG A 178 -15.25 16.07 2.88
CA ARG A 178 -15.83 15.40 1.72
C ARG A 178 -16.04 16.40 0.59
N ILE A 179 -15.38 16.16 -0.53
CA ILE A 179 -15.43 17.00 -1.74
C ILE A 179 -15.92 16.11 -2.89
N GLU A 180 -17.00 16.54 -3.53
CA GLU A 180 -17.69 15.75 -4.55
C GLU A 180 -17.73 16.46 -5.90
N SER A 181 -17.61 15.67 -6.97
CA SER A 181 -17.85 16.12 -8.35
C SER A 181 -17.05 17.35 -8.78
N CYS A 182 -15.85 17.56 -8.22
CA CYS A 182 -15.01 18.69 -8.60
C CYS A 182 -14.11 18.32 -9.81
N LYS A 183 -13.66 19.35 -10.53
CA LYS A 183 -12.82 19.19 -11.71
C LYS A 183 -11.71 20.24 -11.72
N ASN A 184 -10.49 19.80 -12.01
CA ASN A 184 -9.29 20.67 -12.04
C ASN A 184 -9.16 21.44 -10.71
N LEU A 185 -9.07 20.71 -9.60
CA LEU A 185 -8.82 21.27 -8.28
C LEU A 185 -7.36 21.02 -7.91
N ALA A 186 -6.59 22.09 -7.72
CA ALA A 186 -5.29 22.04 -7.07
C ALA A 186 -5.46 22.39 -5.59
N MET A 187 -4.93 21.57 -4.71
CA MET A 187 -4.96 21.77 -3.27
C MET A 187 -3.54 21.63 -2.72
N HIS A 188 -3.06 22.65 -2.03
CA HIS A 188 -1.66 22.67 -1.62
C HIS A 188 -1.38 23.41 -0.32
N GLY A 189 -0.20 23.13 0.24
CA GLY A 189 0.37 23.80 1.40
C GLY A 189 -0.26 23.42 2.74
N GLY A 190 0.41 23.73 3.81
CA GLY A 190 -0.08 23.60 5.17
C GLY A 190 -0.12 22.19 5.76
N THR A 191 -0.65 22.10 6.98
CA THR A 191 -0.80 20.85 7.72
C THR A 191 -2.25 20.63 8.09
N LEU A 192 -2.73 19.41 7.87
CA LEU A 192 -4.10 19.02 8.18
C LEU A 192 -4.14 17.83 9.13
N ILE A 193 -4.84 18.01 10.25
CA ILE A 193 -5.24 16.90 11.12
C ILE A 193 -6.69 16.58 10.84
N SER A 194 -6.91 15.94 9.76
CA SER A 194 -8.16 15.38 9.26
C SER A 194 -7.84 14.61 7.99
N GLY A 195 -8.79 13.90 7.44
CA GLY A 195 -8.69 13.30 6.11
C GLY A 195 -9.47 14.11 5.08
N ILE A 196 -9.11 13.90 3.83
CA ILE A 196 -9.86 14.43 2.69
C ILE A 196 -10.38 13.26 1.87
N ARG A 197 -11.66 13.30 1.51
CA ARG A 197 -12.25 12.31 0.60
C ARG A 197 -12.79 13.00 -0.64
N PHE A 198 -12.21 12.65 -1.77
CA PHE A 198 -12.66 13.07 -3.10
C PHE A 198 -13.57 12.02 -3.69
N ILE A 199 -14.77 12.39 -4.13
CA ILE A 199 -15.76 11.47 -4.70
C ILE A 199 -16.17 11.99 -6.07
N ASP A 200 -16.07 11.13 -7.09
CA ASP A 200 -16.47 11.47 -8.47
C ASP A 200 -15.74 12.71 -9.03
N CYS A 201 -14.49 12.87 -8.67
CA CYS A 201 -13.69 14.04 -9.02
C CYS A 201 -12.74 13.75 -10.19
N SER A 202 -12.32 14.78 -10.91
CA SER A 202 -11.36 14.63 -12.01
C SER A 202 -10.31 15.73 -12.03
N ASN A 203 -9.07 15.33 -12.39
CA ASN A 203 -7.89 16.19 -12.44
C ASN A 203 -7.67 16.89 -11.10
N ILE A 204 -7.35 16.09 -10.10
CA ILE A 204 -7.10 16.54 -8.73
C ILE A 204 -5.61 16.53 -8.48
N GLU A 205 -5.07 17.65 -8.07
CA GLU A 205 -3.70 17.78 -7.59
C GLU A 205 -3.69 18.06 -6.08
N VAL A 206 -2.89 17.31 -5.34
CA VAL A 206 -2.63 17.55 -3.92
C VAL A 206 -1.13 17.57 -3.72
N SER A 207 -0.59 18.71 -3.29
CA SER A 207 0.86 18.90 -3.18
C SER A 207 1.28 19.67 -1.93
N ASP A 208 2.53 19.47 -1.51
CA ASP A 208 3.17 20.23 -0.44
C ASP A 208 2.36 20.25 0.87
N MET A 209 1.64 19.17 1.15
CA MET A 209 0.80 19.06 2.34
C MET A 209 1.36 18.06 3.34
N ARG A 210 1.11 18.34 4.61
CA ARG A 210 1.36 17.41 5.69
C ARG A 210 0.04 16.93 6.29
N PHE A 211 -0.18 15.62 6.27
CA PHE A 211 -1.33 14.96 6.88
C PHE A 211 -0.88 14.25 8.16
N VAL A 212 -1.34 14.73 9.29
CA VAL A 212 -0.96 14.19 10.60
C VAL A 212 -2.16 13.51 11.24
N GLY A 213 -2.00 12.26 11.64
CA GLY A 213 -2.96 11.57 12.47
C GLY A 213 -2.82 11.98 13.93
N TYR A 214 -3.84 11.70 14.73
CA TYR A 214 -3.73 11.80 16.17
C TYR A 214 -4.28 10.56 16.85
N HIS A 215 -3.85 10.39 18.08
CA HIS A 215 -4.19 9.24 18.86
C HIS A 215 -4.42 9.64 20.32
N GLU A 216 -5.61 9.52 20.79
CA GLU A 216 -5.92 9.75 22.20
C GLU A 216 -5.72 8.49 23.06
N CYS A 217 -5.49 7.36 22.43
CA CYS A 217 -5.42 6.07 23.10
C CYS A 217 -3.98 5.70 23.46
N HIS A 218 -3.69 5.67 24.74
CA HIS A 218 -2.35 5.35 25.24
C HIS A 218 -2.03 3.85 25.26
N ASP A 219 -3.03 2.99 25.30
CA ASP A 219 -2.86 1.55 25.52
C ASP A 219 -3.19 0.72 24.28
N PHE A 220 -3.05 1.35 23.16
CA PHE A 220 -3.55 0.88 21.90
C PHE A 220 -3.10 -0.50 21.51
N PRO A 221 -2.19 -1.15 21.67
CA PRO A 221 -1.99 -2.52 21.24
C PRO A 221 -1.84 -3.54 22.36
N ALA A 222 -2.30 -3.21 23.50
CA ALA A 222 -2.52 -4.22 24.53
C ALA A 222 -3.62 -5.22 24.14
N ILE A 223 -4.18 -5.05 22.96
CA ILE A 223 -5.24 -5.89 22.47
C ILE A 223 -4.64 -7.10 21.82
N HIS A 224 -4.51 -8.11 22.58
CA HIS A 224 -4.09 -9.41 22.09
C HIS A 224 -5.17 -10.42 22.29
N ILE A 225 -5.42 -11.19 21.25
CA ILE A 225 -6.22 -12.39 21.43
C ILE A 225 -5.78 -13.49 20.47
N SER A 226 -5.05 -14.42 20.97
CA SER A 226 -5.02 -15.75 20.41
C SER A 226 -5.85 -16.66 21.32
N GLY A 227 -7.00 -17.11 20.86
CA GLY A 227 -7.77 -18.16 21.51
C GLY A 227 -8.43 -17.84 22.86
N SER A 228 -8.38 -16.61 23.32
CA SER A 228 -9.04 -16.21 24.59
C SER A 228 -10.33 -15.46 24.32
N PRO A 229 -11.34 -15.58 25.18
CA PRO A 229 -12.55 -14.77 25.06
C PRO A 229 -12.20 -13.29 25.09
N ALA A 230 -12.94 -12.51 24.33
CA ALA A 230 -12.77 -11.08 24.21
C ALA A 230 -12.67 -10.43 25.60
N LYS A 231 -11.53 -9.78 25.88
CA LYS A 231 -11.39 -8.99 27.09
C LYS A 231 -11.82 -7.57 26.80
N ALA A 232 -12.64 -7.01 27.68
CA ALA A 232 -12.94 -5.60 27.65
C ALA A 232 -11.65 -4.81 27.97
N ILE A 233 -11.32 -3.87 27.12
CA ILE A 233 -10.21 -2.94 27.31
C ILE A 233 -10.78 -1.59 27.67
N LYS A 234 -10.22 -0.99 28.70
CA LYS A 234 -10.59 0.36 29.09
C LYS A 234 -9.58 1.35 28.54
N VAL A 235 -10.07 2.30 27.76
CA VAL A 235 -9.30 3.41 27.26
C VAL A 235 -10.01 4.68 27.67
N ASN A 236 -9.34 5.56 28.40
CA ASN A 236 -9.92 6.77 28.95
C ASN A 236 -11.23 6.53 29.72
N GLY A 237 -11.29 5.41 30.46
CA GLY A 237 -12.48 5.02 31.23
C GLY A 237 -13.60 4.36 30.44
N VAL A 238 -13.49 4.28 29.12
CA VAL A 238 -14.46 3.61 28.25
C VAL A 238 -14.05 2.16 28.00
N ALA A 239 -14.96 1.23 28.21
CA ALA A 239 -14.74 -0.18 27.93
C ALA A 239 -15.02 -0.51 26.46
N TYR A 240 -14.07 -1.17 25.83
CA TYR A 240 -14.18 -1.68 24.46
C TYR A 240 -14.13 -3.19 24.48
N SER A 241 -15.03 -3.84 23.79
CA SER A 241 -14.98 -5.28 23.57
C SER A 241 -14.16 -5.59 22.34
N VAL A 242 -13.43 -6.67 22.37
CA VAL A 242 -12.55 -7.07 21.28
C VAL A 242 -13.23 -8.14 20.45
N ALA A 243 -12.90 -8.20 19.16
CA ALA A 243 -13.52 -9.07 18.19
C ALA A 243 -13.65 -10.52 18.65
N ARG A 244 -14.77 -11.11 18.36
CA ARG A 244 -15.08 -12.49 18.70
C ARG A 244 -14.39 -13.44 17.73
N GLY A 245 -13.94 -14.59 18.21
CA GLY A 245 -13.51 -15.70 17.36
C GLY A 245 -12.03 -15.97 17.33
N GLY A 246 -11.23 -15.39 18.21
CA GLY A 246 -9.82 -15.74 18.39
C GLY A 246 -8.89 -15.35 17.24
N LYS A 247 -9.41 -14.83 16.16
CA LYS A 247 -8.63 -14.18 15.11
C LYS A 247 -8.84 -12.70 15.18
N TYR A 248 -7.76 -12.04 15.46
CA TYR A 248 -7.73 -10.63 15.61
C TYR A 248 -7.02 -10.03 14.41
N GLU A 249 -7.70 -9.24 13.64
CA GLU A 249 -7.08 -8.45 12.62
C GLU A 249 -6.75 -7.09 13.20
N TRP A 250 -5.49 -6.87 13.45
CA TRP A 250 -5.00 -5.66 14.07
C TRP A 250 -5.44 -4.40 13.33
N ALA A 251 -5.37 -4.42 12.01
CA ALA A 251 -5.84 -3.35 11.17
C ALA A 251 -7.31 -3.04 11.38
N ASN A 252 -8.14 -4.06 11.43
CA ASN A 252 -9.56 -3.88 11.71
C ASN A 252 -9.79 -3.31 13.10
N ASN A 253 -8.95 -3.63 14.03
CA ASN A 253 -9.10 -3.18 15.39
C ASN A 253 -8.49 -1.81 15.68
N CYS A 254 -7.52 -1.39 14.90
CA CYS A 254 -7.15 0.01 14.84
C CYS A 254 -8.30 0.90 14.37
N TYR A 255 -9.18 0.29 13.60
CA TYR A 255 -10.33 0.91 13.00
C TYR A 255 -11.59 0.84 13.84
N TYR A 256 -11.79 -0.32 14.43
CA TYR A 256 -13.04 -0.74 15.05
C TYR A 256 -12.85 -0.92 16.53
N TYR A 257 -12.44 0.12 17.15
CA TYR A 257 -12.55 0.07 18.53
C TYR A 257 -13.95 0.26 18.94
N GLY A 258 -14.47 -0.64 19.41
CA GLY A 258 -15.85 -0.80 19.65
C GLY A 258 -16.35 -1.80 18.66
N THR A 259 -16.01 -3.03 18.91
CA THR A 259 -16.64 -4.17 18.28
C THR A 259 -18.12 -4.28 18.60
N ASP A 260 -18.59 -3.50 19.54
CA ASP A 260 -20.00 -3.30 19.82
C ASP A 260 -20.64 -2.26 18.88
N GLY A 261 -19.88 -1.76 17.93
CA GLY A 261 -20.38 -0.80 16.97
C GLY A 261 -20.63 0.58 17.55
N THR A 262 -20.23 0.87 18.77
CA THR A 262 -20.68 2.08 19.43
C THR A 262 -19.64 3.17 19.61
N LYS A 263 -18.34 2.91 19.31
CA LYS A 263 -17.32 3.88 19.72
C LYS A 263 -16.09 3.89 18.85
N ASP A 264 -15.88 5.01 18.24
CA ASP A 264 -14.67 5.40 17.56
C ASP A 264 -13.68 5.97 18.58
N LEU A 265 -12.43 5.59 18.52
CA LEU A 265 -11.37 6.16 19.36
C LEU A 265 -10.83 7.47 18.82
N GLY A 266 -11.50 8.07 17.86
CA GLY A 266 -11.04 9.32 17.27
C GLY A 266 -9.77 9.17 16.44
N LEU A 267 -9.50 7.99 15.93
CA LEU A 267 -8.39 7.77 15.03
C LEU A 267 -8.67 8.46 13.71
N ALA A 268 -7.79 9.33 13.32
CA ALA A 268 -7.77 9.82 11.95
C ALA A 268 -7.31 8.66 11.06
N ALA A 269 -8.25 8.01 10.42
CA ALA A 269 -8.00 6.76 9.72
C ALA A 269 -7.13 6.98 8.48
N GLU A 270 -7.64 7.65 7.46
CA GLU A 270 -6.92 7.85 6.21
C GLU A 270 -6.48 9.32 6.03
N GLY A 271 -5.42 9.52 5.27
CA GLY A 271 -4.98 10.85 4.85
C GLY A 271 -5.83 11.38 3.70
N ILE A 272 -5.77 10.70 2.56
CA ILE A 272 -6.54 11.07 1.38
C ILE A 272 -7.22 9.83 0.82
N ILE A 273 -8.49 9.96 0.48
CA ILE A 273 -9.26 8.93 -0.23
C ILE A 273 -9.76 9.49 -1.55
N PHE A 274 -9.57 8.74 -2.63
CA PHE A 274 -10.23 8.97 -3.91
C PHE A 274 -11.21 7.83 -4.16
N ASP A 275 -12.48 8.15 -4.38
CA ASP A 275 -13.55 7.16 -4.45
C ASP A 275 -14.63 7.54 -5.46
N THR A 276 -15.60 6.67 -5.65
CA THR A 276 -16.75 6.87 -6.53
C THR A 276 -18.06 6.63 -5.77
N SER A 277 -19.11 7.34 -6.16
CA SER A 277 -20.44 7.19 -5.55
C SER A 277 -21.27 6.08 -6.18
N SER A 278 -20.95 5.67 -7.41
CA SER A 278 -21.73 4.69 -8.17
C SER A 278 -20.90 4.02 -9.26
N PRO A 279 -21.37 2.89 -9.84
CA PRO A 279 -20.71 2.23 -10.98
C PRO A 279 -20.63 3.09 -12.25
N LYS A 280 -21.41 4.14 -12.34
CA LYS A 280 -21.46 5.02 -13.51
C LYS A 280 -20.56 6.25 -13.38
N THR A 281 -19.97 6.46 -12.22
CA THR A 281 -19.09 7.60 -11.95
C THR A 281 -17.62 7.18 -11.93
N SER A 282 -16.73 8.15 -11.96
CA SER A 282 -15.29 7.90 -11.93
C SER A 282 -14.55 8.97 -11.15
N CYS A 283 -13.39 8.59 -10.59
CA CYS A 283 -12.43 9.52 -10.03
C CYS A 283 -11.12 9.36 -10.82
N THR A 284 -10.69 10.40 -11.53
CA THR A 284 -9.62 10.26 -12.54
C THR A 284 -8.63 11.42 -12.54
N GLY A 285 -7.43 11.19 -13.10
CA GLY A 285 -6.43 12.24 -13.24
C GLY A 285 -5.92 12.74 -11.88
N ILE A 286 -5.56 11.82 -11.02
CA ILE A 286 -5.16 12.10 -9.64
C ILE A 286 -3.64 12.31 -9.60
N ASN A 287 -3.19 13.39 -8.99
CA ASN A 287 -1.78 13.67 -8.76
C ASN A 287 -1.56 14.06 -7.29
N VAL A 288 -0.88 13.20 -6.53
CA VAL A 288 -0.48 13.46 -5.15
C VAL A 288 1.04 13.49 -5.10
N HIS A 289 1.62 14.62 -4.73
CA HIS A 289 3.08 14.74 -4.72
C HIS A 289 3.61 15.67 -3.64
N ASP A 290 4.86 15.41 -3.26
CA ASP A 290 5.60 16.21 -2.27
C ASP A 290 4.84 16.35 -0.94
N CYS A 291 4.07 15.30 -0.57
CA CYS A 291 3.26 15.26 0.64
C CYS A 291 3.92 14.39 1.72
N HIS A 292 3.63 14.73 2.97
CA HIS A 292 4.05 13.95 4.12
C HIS A 292 2.84 13.43 4.90
N PHE A 293 2.82 12.11 5.15
CA PHE A 293 1.76 11.43 5.91
C PHE A 293 2.36 10.85 7.19
N GLU A 294 1.79 11.18 8.33
CA GLU A 294 2.30 10.74 9.62
C GLU A 294 1.20 10.26 10.54
N MET A 295 1.42 9.10 11.18
CA MET A 295 0.53 8.53 12.19
C MET A 295 -0.93 8.35 11.72
N ARG A 296 -1.08 7.79 10.55
CA ARG A 296 -2.36 7.48 9.93
C ARG A 296 -2.59 5.97 9.89
N LEU A 297 -3.84 5.56 9.71
CA LEU A 297 -4.14 4.19 9.32
C LEU A 297 -3.61 3.95 7.91
N ASN A 298 -4.12 4.71 6.94
CA ASN A 298 -3.61 4.76 5.57
C ASN A 298 -3.18 6.19 5.21
N GLY A 299 -2.19 6.32 4.35
CA GLY A 299 -1.79 7.61 3.79
C GLY A 299 -2.67 8.02 2.61
N VAL A 300 -2.57 7.29 1.51
CA VAL A 300 -3.34 7.51 0.28
C VAL A 300 -4.11 6.24 -0.08
N VAL A 301 -5.41 6.38 -0.30
CA VAL A 301 -6.30 5.29 -0.70
C VAL A 301 -6.94 5.62 -2.05
N LEU A 302 -6.71 4.76 -3.03
CA LEU A 302 -7.28 4.85 -4.37
C LEU A 302 -8.39 3.79 -4.52
N GLY A 303 -9.63 4.19 -4.37
CA GLY A 303 -10.78 3.28 -4.28
C GLY A 303 -10.90 2.61 -2.90
N MET A 304 -12.10 2.43 -2.44
CA MET A 304 -12.36 1.79 -1.15
C MET A 304 -12.64 0.30 -1.32
N LYS A 305 -12.19 -0.51 -0.36
CA LYS A 305 -12.60 -1.90 -0.27
C LYS A 305 -14.13 -2.00 -0.16
N ARG A 306 -14.74 -2.89 -0.94
CA ARG A 306 -16.19 -3.10 -0.99
C ARG A 306 -16.53 -4.58 -0.86
N THR A 307 -17.72 -4.86 -0.39
CA THR A 307 -18.28 -6.22 -0.42
C THR A 307 -18.72 -6.65 -1.81
N ASN A 308 -19.01 -5.68 -2.68
CA ASN A 308 -19.36 -5.92 -4.08
C ASN A 308 -18.78 -4.81 -4.97
N TYR A 309 -17.75 -5.15 -5.70
CA TYR A 309 -17.05 -4.20 -6.59
C TYR A 309 -17.83 -3.84 -7.87
N ASN A 310 -18.88 -4.59 -8.21
CA ASN A 310 -19.76 -4.21 -9.32
C ASN A 310 -20.61 -2.96 -8.99
N GLN A 311 -20.63 -2.53 -7.73
CA GLN A 311 -21.37 -1.35 -7.29
C GLN A 311 -20.52 -0.08 -7.22
N VAL A 312 -19.28 -0.14 -7.66
CA VAL A 312 -18.36 1.01 -7.65
C VAL A 312 -17.94 1.40 -9.06
N GLY A 313 -17.65 2.68 -9.25
CA GLY A 313 -17.09 3.17 -10.48
C GLY A 313 -15.55 3.05 -10.49
N LYS A 314 -14.94 3.65 -11.48
CA LYS A 314 -13.51 3.54 -11.70
C LYS A 314 -12.73 4.65 -10.98
N VAL A 315 -11.67 4.24 -10.29
CA VAL A 315 -10.57 5.15 -9.89
C VAL A 315 -9.40 4.87 -10.81
N SER A 316 -8.92 5.88 -11.54
CA SER A 316 -7.90 5.65 -12.56
C SER A 316 -6.99 6.84 -12.85
N GLY A 317 -5.83 6.55 -13.46
CA GLY A 317 -4.89 7.59 -13.87
C GLY A 317 -4.27 8.33 -12.69
N ALA A 318 -3.91 7.60 -11.62
CA ALA A 318 -3.34 8.18 -10.42
C ALA A 318 -1.80 8.17 -10.46
N LYS A 319 -1.21 9.26 -9.96
CA LYS A 319 0.22 9.39 -9.74
C LYS A 319 0.48 9.82 -8.30
N ILE A 320 1.31 9.05 -7.59
CA ILE A 320 1.75 9.36 -6.22
C ILE A 320 3.26 9.45 -6.25
N THR A 321 3.82 10.65 -6.03
CA THR A 321 5.26 10.86 -6.21
C THR A 321 5.89 11.69 -5.10
N ASN A 322 7.15 11.38 -4.76
CA ASN A 322 7.95 12.13 -3.80
C ASN A 322 7.25 12.27 -2.43
N CYS A 323 6.39 11.32 -2.07
CA CYS A 323 5.68 11.35 -0.80
C CYS A 323 6.42 10.56 0.26
N THR A 324 6.30 11.02 1.50
CA THR A 324 6.88 10.33 2.66
C THR A 324 5.80 9.87 3.63
N PHE A 325 6.02 8.70 4.23
CA PHE A 325 5.06 8.02 5.09
C PHE A 325 5.73 7.58 6.38
N SER A 326 5.21 7.97 7.52
CA SER A 326 5.80 7.64 8.82
C SER A 326 4.78 7.15 9.81
N HIS A 327 5.08 6.05 10.50
CA HIS A 327 4.24 5.50 11.58
C HIS A 327 2.79 5.21 11.16
N HIS A 328 2.62 4.43 10.11
CA HIS A 328 1.29 4.00 9.66
C HIS A 328 0.84 2.72 10.37
N TYR A 329 -0.39 2.72 10.85
CA TYR A 329 -0.97 1.55 11.52
C TYR A 329 -1.38 0.45 10.56
N PHE A 330 -1.58 0.79 9.29
CA PHE A 330 -1.93 -0.18 8.27
C PHE A 330 -1.11 0.08 7.00
N GLN A 331 -1.71 0.62 5.95
CA GLN A 331 -1.08 0.75 4.64
C GLN A 331 -0.80 2.22 4.31
N PRO A 332 0.46 2.65 4.19
CA PRO A 332 0.76 3.92 3.56
C PRO A 332 0.01 4.17 2.26
N ILE A 333 0.00 3.18 1.36
CA ILE A 333 -0.66 3.28 0.07
C ILE A 333 -1.50 2.02 -0.16
N GLY A 334 -2.81 2.19 -0.29
CA GLY A 334 -3.74 1.14 -0.64
C GLY A 334 -4.50 1.47 -1.92
N MET A 335 -4.74 0.49 -2.79
CA MET A 335 -5.38 0.78 -4.06
C MET A 335 -6.32 -0.33 -4.56
N HIS A 336 -7.43 0.12 -5.12
CA HIS A 336 -8.40 -0.61 -5.93
C HIS A 336 -8.62 0.21 -7.21
N ALA A 337 -7.58 0.36 -8.02
CA ALA A 337 -7.53 1.36 -9.08
C ALA A 337 -6.74 0.89 -10.30
N GLU A 338 -6.96 1.51 -11.44
CA GLU A 338 -6.30 1.21 -12.70
C GLU A 338 -5.36 2.34 -13.15
N ASN A 339 -4.29 1.98 -13.87
CA ASN A 339 -3.34 2.94 -14.44
C ASN A 339 -2.69 3.82 -13.37
N VAL A 340 -2.05 3.20 -12.37
CA VAL A 340 -1.44 3.88 -11.23
C VAL A 340 0.07 3.87 -11.33
N VAL A 341 0.69 5.00 -11.04
CA VAL A 341 2.14 5.13 -10.86
C VAL A 341 2.44 5.61 -9.44
N VAL A 342 3.20 4.82 -8.70
CA VAL A 342 3.77 5.18 -7.42
C VAL A 342 5.27 5.30 -7.60
N GLU A 343 5.84 6.48 -7.37
CA GLU A 343 7.23 6.75 -7.70
C GLU A 343 7.95 7.57 -6.63
N ASN A 344 9.19 7.17 -6.29
CA ASN A 344 10.05 7.87 -5.33
C ASN A 344 9.34 8.13 -4.00
N VAL A 345 8.69 7.12 -3.46
CA VAL A 345 8.05 7.19 -2.16
C VAL A 345 8.90 6.52 -1.11
N SER A 346 8.87 7.05 0.11
CA SER A 346 9.62 6.45 1.20
C SER A 346 8.82 6.45 2.49
N GLY A 347 9.20 5.57 3.41
CA GLY A 347 8.53 5.54 4.69
C GLY A 347 9.17 4.59 5.69
N ASP A 348 8.64 4.67 6.90
CA ASP A 348 9.04 3.83 7.99
C ASP A 348 7.83 3.39 8.83
N TYR A 349 8.01 2.30 9.56
CA TYR A 349 7.09 1.89 10.59
C TYR A 349 5.64 1.72 10.10
N ALA A 350 5.44 0.82 9.16
CA ALA A 350 4.11 0.49 8.65
C ALA A 350 3.81 -1.01 8.82
N LEU A 351 2.52 -1.36 8.92
CA LEU A 351 2.12 -2.76 8.89
C LEU A 351 2.47 -3.36 7.53
N GLN A 352 2.07 -2.71 6.44
CA GLN A 352 2.28 -3.13 5.07
C GLN A 352 2.45 -1.89 4.19
N PRO A 353 3.55 -1.73 3.44
CA PRO A 353 3.85 -0.45 2.79
C PRO A 353 2.91 -0.12 1.64
N ILE A 354 2.61 -1.10 0.82
CA ILE A 354 1.83 -0.93 -0.41
C ILE A 354 0.92 -2.15 -0.59
N ASP A 355 -0.36 -1.89 -0.83
CA ASP A 355 -1.36 -2.89 -1.16
C ASP A 355 -1.96 -2.63 -2.55
N ILE A 356 -1.57 -3.47 -3.50
CA ILE A 356 -2.16 -3.51 -4.84
C ILE A 356 -3.31 -4.52 -4.77
N SER A 357 -4.51 -4.03 -4.50
CA SER A 357 -5.65 -4.89 -4.17
C SER A 357 -6.63 -5.08 -5.34
N THR A 358 -7.76 -5.69 -5.06
CA THR A 358 -8.80 -6.04 -6.05
C THR A 358 -9.12 -4.91 -7.02
N LEU A 359 -9.29 -5.22 -8.30
CA LEU A 359 -9.46 -4.33 -9.45
C LEU A 359 -8.19 -3.57 -9.90
N SER A 360 -7.08 -3.74 -9.19
CA SER A 360 -5.87 -2.99 -9.57
C SER A 360 -5.18 -3.62 -10.77
N HIS A 361 -5.03 -2.85 -11.83
CA HIS A 361 -4.26 -3.25 -13.00
C HIS A 361 -3.49 -2.08 -13.63
N ASN A 362 -2.45 -2.43 -14.37
CA ASN A 362 -1.50 -1.46 -14.91
C ASN A 362 -0.86 -0.60 -13.80
N VAL A 363 -0.52 -1.22 -12.67
CA VAL A 363 0.12 -0.53 -11.55
C VAL A 363 1.63 -0.67 -11.65
N VAL A 364 2.32 0.46 -11.52
CA VAL A 364 3.78 0.52 -11.44
C VAL A 364 4.18 1.16 -10.13
N VAL A 365 4.92 0.41 -9.32
CA VAL A 365 5.61 0.94 -8.14
C VAL A 365 7.11 0.98 -8.45
N ARG A 366 7.73 2.15 -8.37
CA ARG A 366 9.17 2.28 -8.62
C ARG A 366 9.86 3.27 -7.69
N GLY A 367 11.08 2.95 -7.29
CA GLY A 367 11.86 3.80 -6.39
C GLY A 367 11.24 3.92 -4.99
N ALA A 368 10.47 2.92 -4.57
CA ALA A 368 9.90 2.87 -3.23
C ALA A 368 10.96 2.40 -2.22
N SER A 369 11.05 3.05 -1.06
CA SER A 369 11.99 2.71 0.00
C SER A 369 11.29 2.72 1.36
N PHE A 370 11.07 1.53 1.93
CA PHE A 370 10.39 1.40 3.22
C PHE A 370 11.21 0.55 4.19
N THR A 371 11.26 1.01 5.43
CA THR A 371 11.95 0.33 6.53
C THR A 371 11.03 0.08 7.71
N ASP A 372 11.50 -0.74 8.65
CA ASP A 372 10.74 -1.05 9.87
C ASP A 372 9.31 -1.55 9.61
N LEU A 373 9.18 -2.45 8.65
CA LEU A 373 7.91 -3.04 8.25
C LEU A 373 7.59 -4.32 9.02
N PHE A 374 6.30 -4.63 9.16
CA PHE A 374 5.82 -5.93 9.62
C PHE A 374 5.64 -6.90 8.45
N TYR A 375 5.12 -6.43 7.35
CA TYR A 375 4.95 -7.15 6.09
C TYR A 375 5.56 -6.36 4.94
N GLY A 376 5.99 -7.08 3.93
CA GLY A 376 6.37 -6.50 2.65
C GLY A 376 5.16 -6.07 1.80
N PRO A 377 5.40 -5.58 0.58
CA PRO A 377 4.32 -5.19 -0.32
C PRO A 377 3.45 -6.39 -0.71
N LYS A 378 2.21 -6.10 -1.04
CA LYS A 378 1.21 -7.10 -1.37
C LYS A 378 0.53 -6.76 -2.69
N GLN A 379 0.31 -7.79 -3.52
CA GLN A 379 -0.70 -7.79 -4.55
C GLN A 379 -1.73 -8.85 -4.23
N GLU A 380 -3.00 -8.51 -4.28
CA GLU A 380 -4.07 -9.48 -4.15
C GLU A 380 -5.32 -9.06 -4.93
N ALA A 381 -6.17 -10.04 -5.23
CA ALA A 381 -7.51 -9.80 -5.72
C ALA A 381 -8.47 -10.79 -5.07
N GLU A 382 -9.69 -10.35 -4.84
CA GLU A 382 -10.74 -11.30 -4.49
C GLU A 382 -10.99 -12.23 -5.67
N PRO A 383 -11.18 -13.53 -5.44
CA PRO A 383 -11.28 -14.53 -6.52
C PRO A 383 -12.34 -14.22 -7.59
N ALA A 384 -13.44 -13.58 -7.19
CA ALA A 384 -14.51 -13.19 -8.12
C ALA A 384 -14.09 -12.09 -9.10
N TYR A 385 -13.04 -11.33 -8.76
CA TYR A 385 -12.57 -10.17 -9.52
C TYR A 385 -11.12 -10.33 -9.99
N ALA A 386 -10.53 -11.50 -9.84
CA ALA A 386 -9.12 -11.76 -10.18
C ALA A 386 -8.80 -11.43 -11.64
N SER A 387 -9.72 -11.65 -12.56
CA SER A 387 -9.55 -11.29 -13.98
C SER A 387 -9.34 -9.81 -14.25
N GLN A 388 -9.63 -8.96 -13.27
CA GLN A 388 -9.47 -7.51 -13.35
C GLN A 388 -8.20 -7.01 -12.64
N SER A 389 -7.36 -7.91 -12.11
CA SER A 389 -6.07 -7.58 -11.49
C SER A 389 -4.95 -8.17 -12.33
N TYR A 390 -4.22 -7.33 -13.06
CA TYR A 390 -3.18 -7.77 -13.99
C TYR A 390 -2.20 -6.64 -14.33
N ASN A 391 -1.07 -7.02 -14.94
CA ASN A 391 -0.02 -6.11 -15.40
C ASN A 391 0.48 -5.18 -14.29
N ASN A 392 0.68 -5.74 -13.09
CA ASN A 392 1.19 -5.02 -11.94
C ASN A 392 2.66 -5.35 -11.73
N ARG A 393 3.46 -4.34 -11.32
CA ARG A 393 4.89 -4.54 -11.09
C ARG A 393 5.48 -3.63 -10.04
N ILE A 394 6.55 -4.12 -9.42
CA ILE A 394 7.40 -3.39 -8.47
C ILE A 394 8.81 -3.35 -9.04
N GLU A 395 9.42 -2.17 -9.10
CA GLU A 395 10.71 -1.95 -9.72
C GLU A 395 11.61 -1.04 -8.89
N ASN A 396 12.92 -1.28 -8.91
CA ASN A 396 13.93 -0.37 -8.34
C ASN A 396 13.59 0.04 -6.89
N SER A 397 13.10 -0.89 -6.08
CA SER A 397 12.55 -0.61 -4.77
C SER A 397 13.26 -1.38 -3.66
N SER A 398 13.17 -0.88 -2.43
CA SER A 398 13.79 -1.50 -1.26
C SER A 398 12.80 -1.61 -0.10
N PHE A 399 12.72 -2.80 0.49
CA PHE A 399 11.83 -3.07 1.62
C PHE A 399 12.58 -3.81 2.71
N THR A 400 12.51 -3.29 3.95
CA THR A 400 13.09 -3.92 5.12
C THR A 400 11.99 -4.33 6.09
N ILE A 401 11.79 -5.64 6.20
CA ILE A 401 10.79 -6.29 7.06
C ILE A 401 11.52 -6.82 8.28
N ASN A 402 11.50 -6.08 9.37
CA ASN A 402 12.28 -6.37 10.56
C ASN A 402 11.46 -6.29 11.87
N ARG A 403 10.16 -6.09 11.75
CA ARG A 403 9.26 -5.99 12.90
C ARG A 403 8.53 -7.29 13.12
N LYS A 404 8.53 -7.75 14.35
CA LYS A 404 7.68 -8.84 14.81
C LYS A 404 6.37 -8.25 15.33
N TYR A 405 5.30 -8.80 14.85
CA TYR A 405 3.99 -8.48 15.39
C TYR A 405 3.70 -9.40 16.57
N HIS A 406 4.03 -8.98 17.76
CA HIS A 406 3.94 -9.81 18.99
C HIS A 406 2.52 -10.19 19.42
N LEU A 407 1.53 -9.68 18.76
CA LEU A 407 0.16 -9.77 19.22
C LEU A 407 -0.72 -10.70 18.39
N ILE A 408 -0.21 -11.16 17.26
CA ILE A 408 -0.96 -12.00 16.34
C ILE A 408 -0.04 -13.06 15.76
N ASP A 409 -0.46 -14.30 15.81
CA ASP A 409 0.12 -15.40 15.01
C ASP A 409 -0.27 -15.20 13.53
N MET A 410 0.24 -14.15 12.92
CA MET A 410 0.08 -13.93 11.48
C MET A 410 1.40 -14.23 10.79
N ASP A 411 1.29 -14.97 9.71
CA ASP A 411 2.42 -15.22 8.82
C ASP A 411 3.01 -13.89 8.34
N SER A 412 4.28 -13.68 8.61
CA SER A 412 5.02 -12.54 8.08
C SER A 412 5.52 -12.86 6.66
N TYR A 413 5.63 -11.87 5.80
CA TYR A 413 6.15 -12.06 4.45
C TYR A 413 6.95 -10.85 3.96
N ALA A 414 7.96 -11.12 3.13
CA ALA A 414 8.67 -10.09 2.38
C ALA A 414 7.91 -9.65 1.12
N LEU A 415 7.22 -10.59 0.50
CA LEU A 415 6.39 -10.35 -0.68
C LEU A 415 5.18 -11.27 -0.65
N ASN A 416 3.99 -10.72 -0.85
CA ASN A 416 2.78 -11.51 -1.06
C ASN A 416 2.22 -11.21 -2.46
N ALA A 417 2.38 -12.17 -3.37
CA ALA A 417 1.79 -12.13 -4.70
C ALA A 417 0.57 -13.05 -4.71
N ALA A 418 -0.57 -12.52 -4.31
CA ALA A 418 -1.83 -13.23 -4.28
C ALA A 418 -2.51 -13.27 -5.65
N GLU A 419 -3.77 -13.64 -5.69
CA GLU A 419 -4.51 -13.87 -6.94
C GLU A 419 -4.49 -12.67 -7.90
N GLY A 420 -4.54 -12.97 -9.19
CA GLY A 420 -4.64 -12.04 -10.30
C GLY A 420 -5.27 -12.72 -11.52
N LYS A 421 -5.26 -12.03 -12.65
CA LYS A 421 -5.77 -12.57 -13.92
C LYS A 421 -5.03 -13.83 -14.30
N VAL A 422 -5.77 -14.88 -14.69
CA VAL A 422 -5.20 -16.14 -15.18
C VAL A 422 -4.28 -15.88 -16.37
N GLY A 423 -3.07 -16.44 -16.30
CA GLY A 423 -2.03 -16.27 -17.32
C GLY A 423 -1.23 -14.97 -17.23
N ASP A 424 -1.57 -14.05 -16.32
CA ASP A 424 -0.78 -12.85 -16.09
C ASP A 424 0.42 -13.09 -15.19
N THR A 425 1.40 -12.21 -15.26
CA THR A 425 2.63 -12.27 -14.49
C THR A 425 2.78 -11.04 -13.61
N PHE A 426 2.82 -11.26 -12.30
CA PHE A 426 3.26 -10.23 -11.37
C PHE A 426 4.79 -10.13 -11.40
N ILE A 427 5.30 -8.95 -11.68
CA ILE A 427 6.73 -8.72 -11.88
C ILE A 427 7.32 -7.92 -10.72
N VAL A 428 8.44 -8.42 -10.18
CA VAL A 428 9.31 -7.68 -9.25
C VAL A 428 10.70 -7.66 -9.85
N ARG A 429 11.26 -6.47 -10.06
CA ARG A 429 12.60 -6.37 -10.66
C ARG A 429 13.48 -5.29 -10.05
N ASN A 430 14.80 -5.50 -10.12
CA ASN A 430 15.82 -4.55 -9.65
C ASN A 430 15.56 -4.09 -8.21
N SER A 431 15.06 -4.97 -7.36
CA SER A 431 14.57 -4.60 -6.03
C SER A 431 15.27 -5.40 -4.93
N THR A 432 15.33 -4.81 -3.73
CA THR A 432 15.95 -5.44 -2.56
C THR A 432 14.93 -5.67 -1.47
N PHE A 433 14.93 -6.88 -0.91
CA PHE A 433 14.12 -7.26 0.23
C PHE A 433 15.03 -7.73 1.37
N ASN A 434 15.00 -7.03 2.49
CA ASN A 434 15.65 -7.44 3.72
C ASN A 434 14.60 -7.99 4.67
N PHE A 435 14.67 -9.27 4.98
CA PHE A 435 13.70 -9.95 5.81
C PHE A 435 14.36 -10.53 7.06
N PHE A 436 13.85 -10.15 8.22
CA PHE A 436 14.32 -10.60 9.53
C PHE A 436 13.16 -11.22 10.29
N THR A 437 13.26 -12.49 10.62
CA THR A 437 12.18 -13.18 11.35
C THR A 437 12.68 -14.15 12.39
N ASP A 438 11.90 -14.28 13.44
CA ASP A 438 12.00 -15.30 14.47
C ASP A 438 10.67 -16.06 14.62
N THR A 439 9.73 -15.88 13.70
CA THR A 439 8.37 -16.39 13.79
C THR A 439 8.22 -17.73 13.08
N TYR A 440 7.59 -18.68 13.73
CA TYR A 440 7.24 -19.99 13.18
C TYR A 440 6.11 -19.88 12.15
N GLY A 441 6.14 -20.73 11.14
CA GLY A 441 5.05 -20.83 10.15
C GLY A 441 5.04 -19.76 9.07
N THR A 442 6.01 -18.88 9.05
CA THR A 442 6.09 -17.76 8.11
C THR A 442 6.64 -18.13 6.76
N PHE A 443 6.15 -17.46 5.75
CA PHE A 443 6.64 -17.53 4.38
C PHE A 443 7.29 -16.20 4.01
N VAL A 444 8.47 -16.26 3.41
CA VAL A 444 9.14 -15.05 2.94
C VAL A 444 8.46 -14.51 1.69
N VAL A 445 8.18 -15.40 0.74
CA VAL A 445 7.43 -15.06 -0.48
C VAL A 445 6.21 -15.98 -0.55
N ARG A 446 5.03 -15.39 -0.45
CA ARG A 446 3.76 -16.10 -0.65
C ARG A 446 3.31 -15.88 -2.08
N THR A 447 2.93 -16.94 -2.77
CA THR A 447 2.38 -16.85 -4.10
C THR A 447 1.06 -17.61 -4.21
N CYS A 448 0.08 -16.93 -4.71
CA CYS A 448 -1.21 -17.48 -5.11
C CYS A 448 -1.57 -17.01 -6.53
N ALA A 449 -0.73 -16.13 -7.09
CA ALA A 449 -0.85 -15.71 -8.48
C ALA A 449 -0.42 -16.83 -9.42
N ASP A 450 -0.97 -16.86 -10.62
CA ASP A 450 -0.61 -17.84 -11.63
C ASP A 450 0.88 -17.79 -11.96
N ARG A 451 1.46 -16.61 -12.01
CA ARG A 451 2.88 -16.44 -12.30
C ARG A 451 3.47 -15.25 -11.56
N VAL A 452 4.58 -15.48 -10.88
CA VAL A 452 5.41 -14.45 -10.23
C VAL A 452 6.80 -14.50 -10.85
N ARG A 453 7.28 -13.36 -11.33
CA ARG A 453 8.63 -13.22 -11.86
C ARG A 453 9.43 -12.24 -11.02
N VAL A 454 10.52 -12.71 -10.46
CA VAL A 454 11.50 -11.93 -9.68
C VAL A 454 12.78 -11.86 -10.51
N GLU A 455 13.20 -10.67 -10.88
CA GLU A 455 14.29 -10.45 -11.83
C GLU A 455 15.27 -9.40 -11.33
N ASN A 456 16.58 -9.70 -11.38
CA ASN A 456 17.65 -8.80 -10.93
C ASN A 456 17.43 -8.31 -9.49
N CYS A 457 16.92 -9.15 -8.62
CA CYS A 457 16.60 -8.79 -7.25
C CYS A 457 17.61 -9.33 -6.25
N LYS A 458 17.61 -8.73 -5.07
CA LYS A 458 18.35 -9.22 -3.91
C LYS A 458 17.40 -9.51 -2.76
N LEU A 459 17.43 -10.74 -2.24
CA LEU A 459 16.67 -11.17 -1.08
C LEU A 459 17.64 -11.54 0.05
N ASN A 460 17.72 -10.71 1.07
CA ASN A 460 18.53 -10.95 2.27
C ASN A 460 17.60 -11.47 3.38
N ILE A 461 17.67 -12.76 3.67
CA ILE A 461 16.80 -13.44 4.61
C ILE A 461 17.60 -13.79 5.84
N ASN A 462 17.27 -13.21 6.98
CA ASN A 462 17.93 -13.44 8.24
C ASN A 462 16.96 -14.13 9.21
N LEU A 463 17.24 -15.41 9.48
CA LEU A 463 16.49 -16.22 10.41
C LEU A 463 17.02 -15.98 11.82
N LYS A 464 16.21 -15.43 12.69
CA LYS A 464 16.56 -15.18 14.09
C LYS A 464 16.31 -16.44 14.92
N LYS A 465 17.02 -16.56 16.04
CA LYS A 465 16.81 -17.66 17.00
C LYS A 465 15.40 -17.56 17.60
N GLN A 466 14.68 -18.67 17.59
CA GLN A 466 13.44 -18.80 18.35
C GLN A 466 13.72 -18.80 19.84
N THR A 467 12.95 -18.03 20.60
CA THR A 467 13.15 -17.88 22.05
C THR A 467 12.20 -18.72 22.90
N ASP A 468 11.14 -19.26 22.30
CA ASP A 468 10.05 -19.95 23.02
C ASP A 468 10.14 -21.48 23.00
N GLY A 469 11.09 -22.06 22.30
CA GLY A 469 11.32 -23.50 22.28
C GLY A 469 10.24 -24.36 21.59
N SER A 470 9.26 -23.72 20.94
CA SER A 470 8.05 -24.41 20.47
C SER A 470 8.20 -25.18 19.16
N SER A 471 9.23 -24.93 18.37
CA SER A 471 9.52 -25.68 17.13
C SER A 471 10.99 -25.62 16.74
N PRO A 472 11.52 -26.69 16.12
CA PRO A 472 12.86 -26.69 15.56
C PRO A 472 13.01 -25.79 14.33
N TYR A 473 11.90 -25.34 13.71
CA TYR A 473 11.92 -24.57 12.47
C TYR A 473 11.59 -23.10 12.70
N CYS A 474 12.42 -22.23 12.14
CA CYS A 474 12.12 -20.80 12.10
C CYS A 474 11.09 -20.46 11.01
N ILE A 475 11.19 -21.12 9.87
CA ILE A 475 10.31 -20.94 8.71
C ILE A 475 10.03 -22.28 8.04
N MET A 476 8.76 -22.56 7.74
CA MET A 476 8.40 -23.76 7.00
C MET A 476 8.84 -23.70 5.53
N SER A 477 8.78 -22.53 4.92
CA SER A 477 9.17 -22.35 3.53
C SER A 477 9.61 -20.93 3.22
N ILE A 478 10.64 -20.78 2.41
CA ILE A 478 11.06 -19.47 1.91
C ILE A 478 10.09 -19.00 0.81
N PHE A 479 9.81 -19.88 -0.16
CA PHE A 479 8.81 -19.63 -1.21
C PHE A 479 7.68 -20.64 -1.06
N ALA A 480 6.47 -20.17 -0.87
CA ALA A 480 5.31 -21.04 -0.73
C ALA A 480 4.19 -20.71 -1.71
N ALA A 481 3.77 -21.68 -2.49
CA ALA A 481 2.52 -21.65 -3.21
C ALA A 481 1.38 -22.08 -2.30
N LEU A 482 0.47 -21.18 -2.02
CA LEU A 482 -0.67 -21.46 -1.16
C LEU A 482 -1.87 -21.99 -1.95
N ALA A 483 -2.68 -22.81 -1.28
CA ALA A 483 -3.94 -23.30 -1.85
C ALA A 483 -4.91 -22.18 -2.13
N THR A 484 -4.97 -21.79 -3.37
CA THR A 484 -6.01 -20.91 -3.88
C THR A 484 -6.56 -21.46 -5.18
N LYS A 485 -7.35 -20.67 -5.87
CA LYS A 485 -7.93 -21.07 -7.17
C LYS A 485 -6.91 -21.17 -8.30
N ALA A 486 -5.70 -20.65 -8.14
CA ALA A 486 -4.61 -20.89 -9.06
C ALA A 486 -4.30 -22.39 -9.12
N THR A 487 -4.54 -23.00 -10.25
CA THR A 487 -4.40 -24.45 -10.42
C THR A 487 -2.95 -24.89 -10.51
N SER A 488 -2.07 -24.00 -10.97
CA SER A 488 -0.66 -24.32 -11.27
C SER A 488 0.26 -23.11 -11.16
N PRO A 489 0.44 -22.55 -9.95
CA PRO A 489 1.29 -21.38 -9.80
C PRO A 489 2.73 -21.64 -10.24
N LYS A 490 3.34 -20.62 -10.85
CA LYS A 490 4.73 -20.64 -11.32
C LYS A 490 5.52 -19.51 -10.70
N VAL A 491 6.68 -19.81 -10.15
CA VAL A 491 7.66 -18.81 -9.72
C VAL A 491 8.87 -18.86 -10.63
N GLU A 492 9.25 -17.72 -11.17
CA GLU A 492 10.44 -17.53 -12.00
C GLU A 492 11.39 -16.57 -11.30
N LEU A 493 12.59 -17.01 -11.03
CA LEU A 493 13.68 -16.20 -10.54
C LEU A 493 14.73 -16.07 -11.64
N VAL A 494 15.08 -14.84 -12.01
CA VAL A 494 16.07 -14.57 -13.05
C VAL A 494 17.11 -13.61 -12.50
N ASN A 495 18.38 -13.96 -12.62
CA ASN A 495 19.51 -13.14 -12.15
C ASN A 495 19.28 -12.58 -10.74
N THR A 496 18.82 -13.44 -9.84
CA THR A 496 18.41 -13.05 -8.48
C THR A 496 19.38 -13.64 -7.45
N ASP A 497 19.82 -12.78 -6.54
CA ASP A 497 20.70 -13.14 -5.43
C ASP A 497 19.87 -13.36 -4.17
N ILE A 498 19.98 -14.55 -3.57
CA ILE A 498 19.23 -14.94 -2.38
C ILE A 498 20.20 -15.36 -1.31
N GLU A 499 20.35 -14.53 -0.29
CA GLU A 499 21.16 -14.83 0.87
C GLU A 499 20.28 -15.28 2.03
N ILE A 500 20.53 -16.49 2.57
CA ILE A 500 19.73 -17.05 3.67
C ILE A 500 20.67 -17.34 4.84
N ASN A 501 20.61 -16.51 5.86
CA ASN A 501 21.43 -16.64 7.04
C ASN A 501 20.64 -17.20 8.22
N GLY A 502 21.18 -18.27 8.82
CA GLY A 502 20.66 -18.85 10.07
C GLY A 502 21.27 -18.20 11.30
N ALA A 503 20.55 -18.24 12.41
CA ALA A 503 21.07 -17.79 13.69
C ALA A 503 22.13 -18.76 14.23
N ALA A 504 23.27 -18.24 14.70
CA ALA A 504 24.26 -19.03 15.40
C ALA A 504 23.71 -19.51 16.76
N SER A 505 23.87 -20.79 17.08
CA SER A 505 23.57 -21.30 18.43
C SER A 505 24.70 -20.97 19.39
N SER A 506 24.34 -20.59 20.61
CA SER A 506 25.30 -20.29 21.68
C SER A 506 26.06 -21.50 22.22
N SER A 507 25.67 -22.71 21.87
CA SER A 507 26.30 -23.96 22.30
C SER A 507 26.86 -24.75 21.11
N ALA A 508 28.16 -24.76 20.97
CA ALA A 508 28.91 -25.61 20.06
C ALA A 508 28.89 -25.22 18.55
N GLY A 509 28.70 -23.97 18.17
CA GLY A 509 28.84 -23.53 16.77
C GLY A 509 27.85 -24.17 15.77
N ARG A 510 26.80 -24.80 16.26
CA ARG A 510 25.74 -25.33 15.40
C ARG A 510 24.76 -24.21 15.07
N ILE A 511 24.42 -24.05 13.81
CA ILE A 511 23.35 -23.18 13.35
C ILE A 511 22.03 -23.82 13.77
N SER A 512 21.24 -23.17 14.60
CA SER A 512 20.16 -23.79 15.37
C SER A 512 18.77 -23.70 14.78
N ASN A 513 18.57 -22.98 13.67
CA ASN A 513 17.24 -22.82 13.09
C ASN A 513 17.26 -23.12 11.59
N PRO A 514 17.02 -24.36 11.20
CA PRO A 514 16.80 -24.70 9.80
C PRO A 514 15.47 -24.14 9.31
N PHE A 515 15.36 -23.88 8.02
CA PHE A 515 14.08 -23.77 7.34
C PHE A 515 13.70 -25.14 6.75
N ALA A 516 12.39 -25.41 6.58
CA ALA A 516 11.97 -26.73 6.11
C ALA A 516 12.22 -26.89 4.60
N TYR A 517 11.76 -25.92 3.81
CA TYR A 517 11.87 -25.94 2.35
C TYR A 517 12.28 -24.60 1.78
N LEU A 518 13.05 -24.58 0.69
CA LEU A 518 13.24 -23.36 -0.09
C LEU A 518 11.97 -23.06 -0.91
N PHE A 519 11.44 -24.08 -1.58
CA PHE A 519 10.19 -24.00 -2.35
C PHE A 519 9.24 -25.11 -1.91
N SER A 520 8.01 -24.73 -1.49
CA SER A 520 6.98 -25.70 -1.14
C SER A 520 5.61 -25.32 -1.70
N LYS A 521 4.72 -26.31 -1.76
CA LYS A 521 3.30 -26.10 -2.05
C LYS A 521 2.47 -26.43 -0.82
N ILE A 522 1.57 -25.54 -0.46
CA ILE A 522 0.65 -25.75 0.65
C ILE A 522 -0.76 -25.81 0.08
N GLY A 523 -1.22 -27.05 -0.20
CA GLY A 523 -2.54 -27.30 -0.77
C GLY A 523 -2.69 -27.00 -2.27
N ALA A 524 -1.69 -26.41 -2.93
CA ALA A 524 -1.68 -26.22 -4.38
C ALA A 524 -1.64 -27.59 -5.10
N LYS A 525 -2.39 -27.75 -6.18
CA LYS A 525 -2.43 -29.00 -6.96
C LYS A 525 -1.11 -29.26 -7.67
N SER A 526 -0.53 -28.22 -8.28
CA SER A 526 0.80 -28.26 -8.86
C SER A 526 1.53 -26.95 -8.60
N TYR A 527 2.85 -26.99 -8.70
CA TYR A 527 3.70 -25.82 -8.52
C TYR A 527 4.96 -25.97 -9.37
N SER A 528 5.27 -24.95 -10.15
CA SER A 528 6.45 -24.95 -11.00
C SER A 528 7.41 -23.84 -10.60
N VAL A 529 8.71 -24.16 -10.65
CA VAL A 529 9.79 -23.23 -10.31
C VAL A 529 10.80 -23.18 -11.44
N SER A 530 11.23 -21.98 -11.79
CA SER A 530 12.32 -21.75 -12.73
C SER A 530 13.36 -20.83 -12.11
N LEU A 531 14.62 -21.26 -12.11
CA LEU A 531 15.78 -20.47 -11.68
C LEU A 531 16.72 -20.31 -12.87
N GLU A 532 17.04 -19.07 -13.20
CA GLU A 532 17.97 -18.75 -14.28
C GLU A 532 19.01 -17.74 -13.78
N GLN A 533 20.28 -18.09 -13.87
CA GLN A 533 21.39 -17.23 -13.42
C GLN A 533 21.27 -16.76 -11.97
N CYS A 534 20.69 -17.59 -11.12
CA CYS A 534 20.48 -17.26 -9.72
C CYS A 534 21.65 -17.68 -8.84
N ASN A 535 21.90 -16.90 -7.79
CA ASN A 535 22.83 -17.24 -6.73
C ASN A 535 22.05 -17.39 -5.43
N ILE A 536 21.99 -18.61 -4.89
CA ILE A 536 21.30 -18.91 -3.63
C ILE A 536 22.35 -19.39 -2.65
N HIS A 537 22.60 -18.60 -1.62
CA HIS A 537 23.71 -18.88 -0.69
C HIS A 537 23.38 -18.50 0.75
N GLY A 538 24.27 -18.84 1.66
CA GLY A 538 24.16 -18.45 3.06
C GLY A 538 24.47 -19.57 4.04
N THR A 539 24.34 -19.24 5.32
CA THR A 539 24.68 -20.15 6.44
C THR A 539 23.52 -21.00 6.93
N ALA A 540 22.30 -20.66 6.54
CA ALA A 540 21.11 -21.37 6.96
C ALA A 540 21.09 -22.80 6.39
N ARG A 541 20.50 -23.70 7.17
CA ARG A 541 20.36 -25.12 6.81
C ARG A 541 18.93 -25.36 6.36
N VAL A 542 18.76 -26.22 5.38
CA VAL A 542 17.47 -26.76 5.02
C VAL A 542 17.29 -28.11 5.71
N ASP A 543 16.12 -28.33 6.29
CA ASP A 543 15.90 -29.58 7.03
C ASP A 543 15.37 -30.70 6.12
N TRP A 544 14.43 -30.40 5.26
CA TRP A 544 13.78 -31.41 4.42
C TRP A 544 14.35 -31.46 3.01
N SER A 545 14.09 -30.45 2.20
CA SER A 545 14.62 -30.37 0.84
C SER A 545 14.53 -28.94 0.31
N LEU A 546 15.30 -28.63 -0.73
CA LEU A 546 15.15 -27.32 -1.38
C LEU A 546 13.81 -27.21 -2.14
N PHE A 547 13.40 -28.29 -2.81
CA PHE A 547 12.19 -28.32 -3.62
C PHE A 547 11.30 -29.48 -3.16
N GLU A 548 10.08 -29.18 -2.75
CA GLU A 548 9.12 -30.16 -2.28
C GLU A 548 8.13 -30.55 -3.37
N GLN A 549 8.27 -31.77 -3.94
CA GLN A 549 7.29 -32.39 -4.84
C GLN A 549 6.69 -31.43 -5.89
N MET A 550 7.54 -30.73 -6.62
CA MET A 550 7.12 -29.78 -7.65
C MET A 550 6.58 -30.50 -8.90
N GLU A 551 5.69 -29.84 -9.62
CA GLU A 551 5.30 -30.29 -10.96
C GLU A 551 6.48 -30.16 -11.94
N SER A 552 7.16 -29.02 -11.90
CA SER A 552 8.32 -28.75 -12.72
C SER A 552 9.37 -27.95 -11.98
N VAL A 553 10.62 -28.34 -12.11
CA VAL A 553 11.80 -27.60 -11.65
C VAL A 553 12.74 -27.41 -12.83
N SER A 554 13.05 -26.16 -13.14
CA SER A 554 14.05 -25.80 -14.15
C SER A 554 15.12 -24.94 -13.50
N ILE A 555 16.38 -25.32 -13.61
CA ILE A 555 17.52 -24.60 -13.03
C ILE A 555 18.59 -24.46 -14.10
N SER A 556 18.96 -23.25 -14.45
CA SER A 556 20.00 -23.00 -15.44
C SER A 556 21.03 -21.99 -14.96
N ASN A 557 22.30 -22.27 -15.22
CA ASN A 557 23.42 -21.35 -14.98
C ASN A 557 23.42 -20.73 -13.57
N SER A 558 23.05 -21.53 -12.57
CA SER A 558 22.80 -21.04 -11.22
C SER A 558 23.81 -21.63 -10.22
N GLN A 559 24.00 -20.96 -9.11
CA GLN A 559 24.77 -21.43 -7.99
C GLN A 559 23.87 -21.58 -6.76
N ILE A 560 23.90 -22.75 -6.12
CA ILE A 560 23.15 -23.04 -4.90
C ILE A 560 24.14 -23.52 -3.84
N SER A 561 24.39 -22.67 -2.84
CA SER A 561 25.37 -22.85 -1.79
C SER A 561 24.78 -22.49 -0.44
N ILE A 562 24.18 -23.45 0.24
CA ILE A 562 23.55 -23.29 1.55
C ILE A 562 24.28 -24.10 2.62
N GLY A 563 23.97 -23.86 3.90
CA GLY A 563 24.63 -24.50 5.04
C GLY A 563 24.48 -26.02 5.15
N GLY A 564 23.65 -26.62 4.32
CA GLY A 564 23.48 -28.08 4.22
C GLY A 564 22.00 -28.50 4.33
N CYS A 565 21.76 -29.79 4.08
CA CYS A 565 20.48 -30.45 4.24
C CYS A 565 20.61 -31.60 5.25
N ASP A 566 19.90 -31.56 6.36
CA ASP A 566 20.16 -32.46 7.48
C ASP A 566 19.36 -33.76 7.45
N TYR A 567 18.10 -33.71 7.09
CA TYR A 567 17.18 -34.80 7.36
C TYR A 567 17.04 -35.76 6.18
N HIS A 568 16.62 -35.28 5.02
CA HIS A 568 16.32 -36.18 3.89
C HIS A 568 17.47 -36.42 2.92
N GLY A 569 18.48 -35.60 2.90
CA GLY A 569 19.69 -35.84 2.11
C GLY A 569 19.55 -35.64 0.62
N TYR A 570 18.49 -35.10 0.11
CA TYR A 570 18.37 -34.67 -1.28
C TYR A 570 17.93 -33.23 -1.40
N TYR A 571 18.47 -32.55 -2.39
CA TYR A 571 18.13 -31.17 -2.65
C TYR A 571 16.77 -31.02 -3.32
N ILE A 572 16.38 -31.98 -4.16
CA ILE A 572 15.19 -31.92 -5.01
C ILE A 572 14.32 -33.14 -4.76
N ASN A 573 13.19 -32.96 -4.12
CA ASN A 573 12.31 -34.05 -3.78
C ASN A 573 11.28 -34.30 -4.89
N ALA A 574 11.46 -35.40 -5.59
CA ALA A 574 10.49 -36.04 -6.46
C ALA A 574 9.72 -35.11 -7.45
N PRO A 575 10.39 -34.26 -8.22
CA PRO A 575 9.71 -33.45 -9.22
C PRO A 575 9.24 -34.34 -10.39
N LYS A 576 8.11 -34.03 -11.00
CA LYS A 576 7.68 -34.74 -12.21
C LYS A 576 8.54 -34.36 -13.42
N ARG A 577 8.85 -33.09 -13.58
CA ARG A 577 9.73 -32.57 -14.62
C ARG A 577 10.93 -31.89 -14.00
N LEU A 578 12.12 -32.29 -14.38
CA LEU A 578 13.36 -31.72 -13.90
C LEU A 578 14.27 -31.38 -15.07
N GLN A 579 14.71 -30.14 -15.12
CA GLN A 579 15.76 -29.71 -16.03
C GLN A 579 16.82 -28.94 -15.25
N ILE A 580 18.06 -29.40 -15.25
CA ILE A 580 19.19 -28.72 -14.63
C ILE A 580 20.30 -28.60 -15.69
N THR A 581 20.80 -27.39 -15.90
CA THR A 581 21.89 -27.15 -16.85
C THR A 581 22.87 -26.12 -16.28
N GLY A 582 24.15 -26.36 -16.40
CA GLY A 582 25.20 -25.39 -16.06
C GLY A 582 25.19 -24.95 -14.59
N THR A 583 24.68 -25.78 -13.68
CA THR A 583 24.41 -25.40 -12.29
C THR A 583 25.39 -26.02 -11.32
N THR A 584 25.74 -25.30 -10.27
CA THR A 584 26.59 -25.78 -9.18
C THR A 584 25.81 -25.87 -7.88
N PHE A 585 25.83 -27.06 -7.26
CA PHE A 585 25.27 -27.28 -5.93
C PHE A 585 26.42 -27.48 -4.94
N THR A 586 26.46 -26.69 -3.90
CA THR A 586 27.40 -26.81 -2.80
C THR A 586 26.67 -26.81 -1.46
N GLY A 587 27.24 -27.46 -0.48
CA GLY A 587 26.61 -27.67 0.82
C GLY A 587 26.43 -29.16 1.10
N ARG A 588 26.66 -29.55 2.34
CA ARG A 588 26.65 -30.98 2.74
C ARG A 588 25.20 -31.50 2.70
N LEU A 589 25.02 -32.60 1.99
CA LEU A 589 23.79 -33.39 2.11
C LEU A 589 23.81 -34.24 3.40
N GLY A 590 22.62 -34.48 3.92
CA GLY A 590 22.41 -35.29 5.10
C GLY A 590 22.52 -36.82 4.83
N LYS A 591 21.60 -37.56 5.43
CA LYS A 591 21.65 -39.03 5.54
C LYS A 591 21.71 -39.80 4.21
N TYR A 592 21.04 -39.32 3.18
CA TYR A 592 20.89 -40.09 1.93
C TYR A 592 21.92 -39.78 0.85
N ASN A 593 22.65 -38.70 0.98
CA ASN A 593 23.71 -38.27 0.04
C ASN A 593 23.28 -38.25 -1.44
N THR A 594 22.06 -37.92 -1.73
CA THR A 594 21.43 -38.00 -3.04
C THR A 594 20.91 -36.66 -3.49
N LEU A 595 21.13 -36.26 -4.75
CA LEU A 595 20.70 -34.98 -5.28
C LEU A 595 19.18 -34.93 -5.53
N VAL A 596 18.63 -35.97 -6.13
CA VAL A 596 17.23 -35.99 -6.61
C VAL A 596 16.49 -37.20 -6.05
N GLY A 597 15.33 -36.95 -5.44
CA GLY A 597 14.34 -37.99 -5.15
C GLY A 597 13.55 -38.33 -6.42
N VAL A 598 13.43 -39.59 -6.78
CA VAL A 598 12.63 -40.05 -7.92
C VAL A 598 11.12 -40.07 -7.54
N PRO A 599 10.24 -39.48 -8.32
CA PRO A 599 8.82 -39.52 -8.01
C PRO A 599 8.21 -40.90 -8.22
N ASN A 600 7.26 -41.29 -7.38
CA ASN A 600 6.53 -42.54 -7.50
C ASN A 600 5.38 -42.42 -8.54
N VAL A 601 5.72 -42.00 -9.75
CA VAL A 601 4.80 -41.87 -10.88
C VAL A 601 5.49 -42.38 -12.15
N LYS A 602 4.74 -42.96 -13.09
CA LYS A 602 5.29 -43.45 -14.35
C LYS A 602 5.62 -42.34 -15.35
N ASP A 603 4.92 -41.24 -15.29
CA ASP A 603 5.09 -40.08 -16.19
C ASP A 603 5.96 -39.02 -15.53
N TYR A 604 7.28 -39.14 -15.72
CA TYR A 604 8.25 -38.14 -15.29
C TYR A 604 9.33 -37.94 -16.36
N SER A 605 10.01 -36.78 -16.33
CA SER A 605 11.12 -36.47 -17.23
C SER A 605 12.20 -35.71 -16.48
N HIS A 606 13.40 -36.25 -16.43
CA HIS A 606 14.55 -35.64 -15.78
C HIS A 606 15.71 -35.46 -16.76
N SER A 607 16.24 -34.23 -16.83
CA SER A 607 17.45 -33.91 -17.56
C SER A 607 18.42 -33.15 -16.68
N ILE A 608 19.65 -33.66 -16.56
CA ILE A 608 20.71 -33.00 -15.79
C ILE A 608 21.96 -32.94 -16.67
N ASP A 609 22.39 -31.73 -16.99
CA ASP A 609 23.51 -31.49 -17.88
C ASP A 609 24.50 -30.46 -17.32
N ASN A 610 25.80 -30.64 -17.59
CA ASN A 610 26.87 -29.71 -17.21
C ASN A 610 26.76 -29.23 -15.74
N THR A 611 26.51 -30.16 -14.81
CA THR A 611 26.18 -29.83 -13.43
C THR A 611 27.31 -30.29 -12.49
N THR A 612 27.69 -29.42 -11.56
CA THR A 612 28.64 -29.71 -10.51
C THR A 612 27.93 -29.89 -9.18
N VAL A 613 28.24 -30.95 -8.44
CA VAL A 613 27.61 -31.24 -7.15
C VAL A 613 28.62 -31.33 -6.03
N ASP A 614 28.17 -31.12 -4.80
CA ASP A 614 29.01 -31.22 -3.60
C ASP A 614 29.64 -32.61 -3.42
N ALA A 615 30.76 -32.64 -2.74
CA ALA A 615 31.51 -33.88 -2.44
C ALA A 615 30.67 -34.91 -1.67
N SER A 616 29.72 -34.50 -0.88
CA SER A 616 28.82 -35.37 -0.11
C SER A 616 27.81 -36.12 -0.97
N VAL A 617 27.61 -35.71 -2.22
CA VAL A 617 26.69 -36.37 -3.15
C VAL A 617 27.35 -37.65 -3.67
N SER A 618 26.86 -38.78 -3.22
CA SER A 618 27.36 -40.10 -3.67
C SER A 618 26.53 -40.67 -4.82
N LYS A 619 25.27 -40.27 -4.95
CA LYS A 619 24.34 -40.72 -6.00
C LYS A 619 23.51 -39.55 -6.51
N LEU A 620 23.15 -39.57 -7.78
CA LEU A 620 22.26 -38.55 -8.34
C LEU A 620 20.79 -38.79 -7.95
N PHE A 621 20.37 -40.05 -7.88
CA PHE A 621 18.98 -40.44 -7.64
C PHE A 621 18.81 -41.36 -6.46
N THR A 622 17.66 -41.27 -5.76
CA THR A 622 17.32 -42.15 -4.63
C THR A 622 17.16 -43.62 -5.04
N THR A 623 16.61 -43.83 -6.22
CA THR A 623 16.44 -45.17 -6.84
C THR A 623 16.91 -45.09 -8.28
N SER A 624 17.21 -46.24 -8.91
CA SER A 624 17.59 -46.23 -10.32
C SER A 624 16.47 -45.69 -11.19
N PRO A 625 16.66 -44.54 -11.85
CA PRO A 625 15.62 -43.95 -12.66
C PRO A 625 15.45 -44.75 -13.98
N ASP A 626 14.26 -44.68 -14.57
CA ASP A 626 14.03 -45.24 -15.89
C ASP A 626 14.84 -44.45 -16.93
N ARG A 627 15.68 -45.18 -17.71
CA ARG A 627 16.56 -44.58 -18.73
C ARG A 627 15.79 -43.86 -19.84
N ARG A 628 14.55 -44.24 -20.10
CA ARG A 628 13.69 -43.62 -21.10
C ARG A 628 13.24 -42.22 -20.69
N HIS A 629 13.20 -41.97 -19.39
CA HIS A 629 12.69 -40.72 -18.80
C HIS A 629 13.80 -39.87 -18.17
N THR A 630 15.11 -40.33 -18.29
CA THR A 630 16.20 -39.64 -17.62
C THR A 630 17.41 -39.49 -18.54
N HIS A 631 17.80 -38.24 -18.76
CA HIS A 631 18.99 -37.85 -19.51
C HIS A 631 20.03 -37.24 -18.56
N ILE A 632 21.26 -37.71 -18.58
CA ILE A 632 22.35 -37.23 -17.71
C ILE A 632 23.58 -37.04 -18.56
N THR A 633 24.14 -35.84 -18.58
CA THR A 633 25.35 -35.52 -19.33
C THR A 633 26.26 -34.65 -18.48
N ASN A 634 27.54 -35.00 -18.43
CA ASN A 634 28.61 -34.22 -17.81
C ASN A 634 28.29 -33.71 -16.37
N VAL A 635 27.85 -34.61 -15.50
CA VAL A 635 27.64 -34.28 -14.07
C VAL A 635 28.88 -34.71 -13.30
N ARG A 636 29.47 -33.83 -12.50
CA ARG A 636 30.74 -34.03 -11.82
C ARG A 636 30.68 -33.74 -10.31
N ASN A 637 31.44 -34.49 -9.55
CA ASN A 637 31.72 -34.17 -8.16
C ASN A 637 32.70 -32.99 -8.08
N ARG A 638 32.40 -31.98 -7.29
CA ARG A 638 33.17 -30.74 -7.19
C ARG A 638 34.61 -30.98 -6.71
N THR A 639 34.83 -31.88 -5.75
CA THR A 639 36.14 -32.08 -5.11
C THR A 639 37.00 -33.00 -5.94
N THR A 640 36.44 -34.08 -6.43
CA THR A 640 37.22 -35.10 -7.15
C THR A 640 37.26 -34.91 -8.66
N ASN A 641 36.43 -34.01 -9.18
CA ASN A 641 36.19 -33.81 -10.60
C ASN A 641 35.78 -35.10 -11.36
N ARG A 642 35.42 -36.15 -10.64
CA ARG A 642 34.98 -37.41 -11.23
C ARG A 642 33.52 -37.32 -11.68
N PRO A 643 33.18 -37.96 -12.81
CA PRO A 643 31.80 -38.09 -13.21
C PRO A 643 31.00 -38.83 -12.14
N ILE A 644 29.80 -38.31 -11.85
CA ILE A 644 28.82 -39.05 -11.07
C ILE A 644 27.85 -39.66 -12.08
N THR A 645 27.92 -40.96 -12.18
CA THR A 645 26.97 -41.77 -12.93
C THR A 645 25.83 -42.18 -12.00
N LYS A 646 24.72 -42.58 -12.54
CA LYS A 646 23.47 -42.98 -11.87
C LYS A 646 23.60 -43.57 -10.49
#